data_4f721015883b6854e3d7161de633fbc2
#
_entry.id   4f721015883b6854e3d7161de633fbc2
#
_cell.length_a   1.000
_cell.length_b   1.000
_cell.length_c   1.000
_cell.angle_alpha   90.00
_cell.angle_beta   90.00
_cell.angle_gamma   90.00
#
_symmetry.space_group_name_H-M   'P 1'
#
loop_
_entity.id
_entity.type
_entity.pdbx_description
1 polymer ?
#
loop_
_entity_poly.entity_id
_entity_poly.type
_entity_poly.pdbx_seq_one_letter_code
_entity_poly.pdbx_strand_id
1 'polypeptide(L)'
;MIGTPAVLSISSSSCRSHPLFSSGKRTLLPRAMSGETLAPAAAAAVQEQIVQDGNRVGSVKQQLSSLFEASLRATFPELNIEPMVAACTAKFGDYQCNNAMGIWSKLKGASAEFKNPKSVGQGIISNLPPSEMIESTSVAGPGFVNIGLSSTWMAQSIQNMLSNGIGTWAPLLPASRVLVDFSSPNIAKEMHVGHLRSTIIGDTLARMLEFSNAEVFRRNHVGDWGTQFGMLIQHLFETFPNWEDIGEQAIGDLQEFYKASKKRFDEDDLFKERAQEAVVRLQSGEDKYRDAWKRICEISRREFDLVYERLGVHLEVKGESFYNPYIPGVLEELSSKGLIEESEGARVIFIEGQQIPLIVVKRDGGYNYASTDLAALWYRLNVEKADWIIYVTDVGQSLHFTMFFSAAKRAGWLPDSNIKAFPKTSHVGFGLVLGSDGKRFRTRSSEVVRLVELLDEAKNRSKAELLKRLEESGKLAEWTDEELEKTAEAIGYGAVKYADLKNNRLTNYTFSFDQMLNDKGNTAVYLLYAHARICSIIRKSGKEIEDLKKTGRIVLGHADERILGLHLIRFAENVEEACTNLLPNVLCEYLYDLSDKFSRFYASCQVVGSAEETSRLLLCEATAVVMRKCFHLLGIQPVYKI
;
A
#
# COMPACT_ATOMS: atom_id res chain seq x y z
N MET A 1 -3.07 50.02 -6.09
CA MET A 1 -2.19 51.15 -5.84
C MET A 1 -1.02 50.59 -5.08
N ILE A 2 0.00 50.10 -5.75
CA ILE A 2 1.25 50.73 -6.17
C ILE A 2 1.98 51.40 -4.99
N GLY A 3 3.09 50.80 -4.60
CA GLY A 3 4.09 51.36 -3.73
C GLY A 3 5.31 50.44 -3.64
N THR A 4 6.23 50.59 -4.57
CA THR A 4 7.58 50.01 -4.65
C THR A 4 8.61 50.99 -4.06
N PRO A 5 9.93 50.75 -4.09
CA PRO A 5 10.76 50.20 -3.03
C PRO A 5 11.84 51.20 -2.57
N ALA A 6 12.59 50.88 -1.55
CA ALA A 6 13.80 51.60 -1.21
C ALA A 6 15.02 50.67 -1.25
N VAL A 7 15.90 50.99 -2.16
CA VAL A 7 17.28 50.52 -2.31
C VAL A 7 18.16 51.26 -1.31
N LEU A 8 19.03 50.54 -0.63
CA LEU A 8 20.24 51.15 -0.05
C LEU A 8 21.42 50.20 -0.23
N SER A 9 22.32 50.66 -1.05
CA SER A 9 23.71 50.25 -1.27
C SER A 9 24.62 50.73 -0.16
N ILE A 10 25.76 50.08 0.02
CA ILE A 10 27.10 50.59 0.45
C ILE A 10 27.83 49.37 1.00
N SER A 11 29.03 49.06 0.76
CA SER A 11 30.20 49.37 -0.02
C SER A 11 31.31 48.44 0.48
N SER A 12 32.18 48.12 -0.42
CA SER A 12 33.39 47.31 -0.33
C SER A 12 34.42 47.82 0.68
N SER A 13 35.17 46.93 1.31
CA SER A 13 36.59 47.14 1.54
C SER A 13 37.39 45.84 1.58
N SER A 14 38.45 45.86 0.82
CA SER A 14 39.46 44.87 0.57
C SER A 14 40.51 44.80 1.70
N CYS A 15 41.18 43.65 1.88
CA CYS A 15 42.64 43.48 1.85
C CYS A 15 43.03 42.04 2.20
N ARG A 16 43.66 41.37 1.25
CA ARG A 16 45.04 40.82 1.18
C ARG A 16 45.52 40.07 2.45
N SER A 17 46.15 38.92 2.43
CA SER A 17 47.11 38.24 1.51
C SER A 17 47.50 36.89 2.09
N HIS A 18 47.86 35.94 1.24
CA HIS A 18 48.55 34.64 1.47
C HIS A 18 49.89 34.75 2.21
N PRO A 19 50.66 33.64 2.56
CA PRO A 19 50.60 32.27 2.03
C PRO A 19 50.92 31.11 2.99
N LEU A 20 50.66 29.86 2.48
CA LEU A 20 51.43 28.61 2.60
C LEU A 20 51.82 28.03 3.99
N PHE A 21 51.36 26.84 4.34
CA PHE A 21 52.23 25.66 4.46
C PHE A 21 51.39 24.34 4.51
N SER A 22 51.93 23.35 3.84
CA SER A 22 51.51 21.99 3.69
C SER A 22 51.65 21.19 4.97
N SER A 23 50.67 20.30 5.28
CA SER A 23 51.02 18.94 5.77
C SER A 23 49.76 18.06 5.70
N GLY A 24 49.90 16.94 5.01
CA GLY A 24 48.84 15.96 4.85
C GLY A 24 48.46 15.30 6.17
N LYS A 25 47.17 15.18 6.40
CA LYS A 25 46.59 14.15 7.27
C LYS A 25 45.49 13.46 6.50
N ARG A 26 45.75 12.18 6.24
CA ARG A 26 44.73 11.23 5.78
C ARG A 26 43.60 11.22 6.79
N THR A 27 42.44 11.66 6.40
CA THR A 27 41.21 11.47 7.16
C THR A 27 40.72 10.04 6.95
N LEU A 28 40.82 9.25 8.00
CA LEU A 28 40.25 7.90 8.09
C LEU A 28 38.70 8.04 7.99
N LEU A 29 38.12 7.35 7.06
CA LEU A 29 36.70 7.03 7.02
C LEU A 29 36.29 6.36 8.33
N PRO A 30 35.14 6.66 8.91
CA PRO A 30 34.65 5.94 10.07
C PRO A 30 34.38 4.49 9.66
N ARG A 31 35.06 3.59 10.33
CA ARG A 31 34.90 2.15 10.26
C ARG A 31 33.45 1.82 10.60
N ALA A 32 32.76 1.13 9.71
CA ALA A 32 31.45 0.55 9.94
C ALA A 32 31.48 -0.23 11.26
N MET A 33 30.62 0.14 12.18
CA MET A 33 30.37 -0.66 13.38
C MET A 33 29.67 -1.94 12.96
N SER A 34 30.27 -3.02 13.33
CA SER A 34 29.88 -4.41 13.11
C SER A 34 28.47 -4.72 13.58
N GLY A 35 27.69 -5.29 12.67
CA GLY A 35 26.84 -6.45 12.84
C GLY A 35 26.06 -6.59 14.15
N GLU A 36 24.82 -6.10 14.15
CA GLU A 36 23.79 -6.80 14.90
C GLU A 36 23.22 -7.89 13.97
N THR A 37 23.50 -9.12 14.35
CA THR A 37 22.96 -10.33 13.74
C THR A 37 21.45 -10.32 13.88
N LEU A 38 20.73 -10.30 12.77
CA LEU A 38 19.30 -10.60 12.67
C LEU A 38 19.00 -11.85 13.51
N ALA A 39 17.99 -11.77 14.38
CA ALA A 39 17.59 -12.85 15.24
C ALA A 39 17.32 -14.13 14.43
N PRO A 40 17.70 -15.31 14.93
CA PRO A 40 17.59 -16.59 14.21
C PRO A 40 16.17 -16.92 13.72
N ALA A 41 15.14 -16.36 14.33
CA ALA A 41 13.73 -16.54 13.94
C ALA A 41 13.38 -15.87 12.62
N ALA A 42 13.95 -14.70 12.29
CA ALA A 42 13.71 -14.02 11.02
C ALA A 42 14.41 -14.73 9.85
N ALA A 43 15.61 -15.26 10.07
CA ALA A 43 16.33 -16.05 9.08
C ALA A 43 15.68 -17.42 8.82
N ALA A 44 15.10 -18.04 9.84
CA ALA A 44 14.33 -19.29 9.72
C ALA A 44 13.02 -19.06 8.95
N ALA A 45 12.30 -17.96 9.19
CA ALA A 45 11.09 -17.61 8.45
C ALA A 45 11.36 -17.33 6.97
N VAL A 46 12.48 -16.68 6.63
CA VAL A 46 12.92 -16.46 5.24
C VAL A 46 13.32 -17.79 4.58
N GLN A 47 13.96 -18.70 5.32
CA GLN A 47 14.34 -20.00 4.81
C GLN A 47 13.16 -20.96 4.63
N GLU A 48 12.14 -20.92 5.48
CA GLU A 48 10.86 -21.63 5.29
C GLU A 48 10.09 -21.09 4.07
N GLN A 49 10.16 -19.78 3.81
CA GLN A 49 9.54 -19.15 2.66
C GLN A 49 10.20 -19.56 1.32
N ILE A 50 11.50 -19.73 1.30
CA ILE A 50 12.26 -20.18 0.10
C ILE A 50 11.96 -21.65 -0.25
N VAL A 51 11.66 -22.50 0.74
CA VAL A 51 11.27 -23.91 0.50
C VAL A 51 9.86 -24.03 -0.09
N GLN A 52 9.00 -23.02 0.12
CA GLN A 52 7.62 -23.01 -0.45
C GLN A 52 7.57 -22.57 -1.93
N ASP A 53 8.62 -22.00 -2.49
CA ASP A 53 8.63 -21.48 -3.87
C ASP A 53 8.49 -22.57 -4.95
N GLY A 54 8.82 -23.83 -4.67
CA GLY A 54 8.70 -24.93 -5.62
C GLY A 54 7.25 -25.36 -5.95
N ASN A 55 6.25 -24.93 -5.17
CA ASN A 55 4.85 -25.33 -5.31
C ASN A 55 3.89 -24.20 -5.75
N ARG A 56 4.39 -23.05 -6.13
CA ARG A 56 3.54 -21.94 -6.58
C ARG A 56 3.05 -22.18 -7.98
N VAL A 57 1.74 -22.03 -8.15
CA VAL A 57 1.06 -22.29 -9.42
C VAL A 57 0.79 -20.98 -10.19
N GLY A 58 0.93 -19.83 -9.54
CA GLY A 58 0.54 -18.53 -10.11
C GLY A 58 -0.97 -18.36 -10.26
N SER A 59 -1.40 -17.27 -10.88
CA SER A 59 -2.82 -17.04 -11.16
C SER A 59 -3.31 -17.93 -12.32
N VAL A 60 -4.60 -18.28 -12.32
CA VAL A 60 -5.24 -19.00 -13.44
C VAL A 60 -5.02 -18.24 -14.76
N LYS A 61 -5.13 -16.92 -14.72
CA LYS A 61 -4.87 -16.06 -15.88
C LYS A 61 -3.43 -16.19 -16.39
N GLN A 62 -2.43 -16.25 -15.50
CA GLN A 62 -1.02 -16.45 -15.88
C GLN A 62 -0.80 -17.82 -16.52
N GLN A 63 -1.36 -18.89 -15.92
CA GLN A 63 -1.27 -20.24 -16.47
C GLN A 63 -1.90 -20.34 -17.87
N LEU A 64 -3.12 -19.79 -18.05
CA LEU A 64 -3.76 -19.71 -19.36
C LEU A 64 -2.94 -18.87 -20.34
N SER A 65 -2.41 -17.72 -19.90
CA SER A 65 -1.56 -16.87 -20.74
C SER A 65 -0.34 -17.62 -21.23
N SER A 66 0.32 -18.44 -20.43
CA SER A 66 1.46 -19.27 -20.84
C SER A 66 1.08 -20.31 -21.90
N LEU A 67 -0.10 -20.97 -21.74
CA LEU A 67 -0.61 -21.91 -22.76
C LEU A 67 -0.91 -21.21 -24.09
N PHE A 68 -1.56 -20.04 -24.01
CA PHE A 68 -1.88 -19.26 -25.21
C PHE A 68 -0.64 -18.62 -25.85
N GLU A 69 0.39 -18.26 -25.07
CA GLU A 69 1.67 -17.81 -25.59
C GLU A 69 2.35 -18.91 -26.44
N ALA A 70 2.38 -20.14 -25.92
CA ALA A 70 2.89 -21.28 -26.66
C ALA A 70 2.12 -21.53 -27.97
N SER A 71 0.78 -21.46 -27.91
CA SER A 71 -0.08 -21.58 -29.08
C SER A 71 0.16 -20.46 -30.11
N LEU A 72 0.26 -19.21 -29.66
CA LEU A 72 0.52 -18.04 -30.50
C LEU A 72 1.87 -18.12 -31.20
N ARG A 73 2.92 -18.55 -30.50
CA ARG A 73 4.24 -18.78 -31.09
C ARG A 73 4.24 -19.91 -32.12
N ALA A 74 3.51 -21.00 -31.87
CA ALA A 74 3.38 -22.10 -32.82
C ALA A 74 2.57 -21.70 -34.06
N THR A 75 1.54 -20.87 -33.90
CA THR A 75 0.67 -20.45 -35.00
C THR A 75 1.27 -19.29 -35.83
N PHE A 76 2.01 -18.38 -35.17
CA PHE A 76 2.54 -17.15 -35.75
C PHE A 76 4.02 -16.93 -35.34
N PRO A 77 4.95 -17.81 -35.80
CA PRO A 77 6.34 -17.78 -35.35
C PRO A 77 7.09 -16.47 -35.67
N GLU A 78 6.66 -15.77 -36.71
CA GLU A 78 7.25 -14.49 -37.15
C GLU A 78 6.76 -13.27 -36.36
N LEU A 79 5.74 -13.46 -35.50
CA LEU A 79 5.13 -12.37 -34.76
C LEU A 79 5.38 -12.51 -33.26
N ASN A 80 5.94 -11.48 -32.64
CA ASN A 80 5.99 -11.40 -31.17
C ASN A 80 4.66 -10.86 -30.64
N ILE A 81 3.82 -11.76 -30.10
CA ILE A 81 2.45 -11.45 -29.66
C ILE A 81 2.29 -11.81 -28.20
N GLU A 82 1.97 -10.84 -27.36
CA GLU A 82 1.57 -11.09 -25.99
C GLU A 82 0.14 -11.67 -25.94
N PRO A 83 -0.12 -12.72 -25.14
CA PRO A 83 -1.46 -13.30 -25.00
C PRO A 83 -2.41 -12.33 -24.28
N MET A 84 -3.60 -12.14 -24.84
CA MET A 84 -4.65 -11.29 -24.28
C MET A 84 -5.75 -12.15 -23.66
N VAL A 85 -5.44 -12.79 -22.53
CA VAL A 85 -6.38 -13.62 -21.77
C VAL A 85 -7.03 -12.79 -20.66
N ALA A 86 -8.37 -12.87 -20.59
CA ALA A 86 -9.15 -12.19 -19.56
C ALA A 86 -10.34 -13.05 -19.10
N ALA A 87 -10.76 -12.87 -17.85
CA ALA A 87 -12.02 -13.43 -17.38
C ALA A 87 -13.19 -12.88 -18.20
N CYS A 88 -14.19 -13.69 -18.45
CA CYS A 88 -15.36 -13.26 -19.22
C CYS A 88 -16.68 -13.57 -18.48
N THR A 89 -17.79 -13.08 -19.03
CA THR A 89 -19.11 -13.36 -18.47
C THR A 89 -19.49 -14.82 -18.71
N ALA A 90 -20.17 -15.46 -17.76
CA ALA A 90 -20.53 -16.88 -17.79
C ALA A 90 -21.24 -17.36 -19.08
N LYS A 91 -21.87 -16.44 -19.83
CA LYS A 91 -22.50 -16.72 -21.13
C LYS A 91 -21.49 -17.17 -22.20
N PHE A 92 -20.23 -16.76 -22.08
CA PHE A 92 -19.19 -16.99 -23.08
C PHE A 92 -18.11 -17.98 -22.61
N GLY A 93 -18.19 -18.47 -21.38
CA GLY A 93 -17.21 -19.35 -20.74
C GLY A 93 -16.66 -18.72 -19.46
N ASP A 94 -15.52 -19.23 -19.00
CA ASP A 94 -14.86 -18.71 -17.79
C ASP A 94 -13.82 -17.65 -18.13
N TYR A 95 -13.09 -17.86 -19.25
CA TYR A 95 -12.07 -16.94 -19.76
C TYR A 95 -12.19 -16.79 -21.28
N GLN A 96 -11.50 -15.79 -21.82
CA GLN A 96 -11.48 -15.48 -23.25
C GLN A 96 -10.10 -14.99 -23.67
N CYS A 97 -9.60 -15.51 -24.81
CA CYS A 97 -8.40 -14.97 -25.46
C CYS A 97 -8.83 -14.06 -26.63
N ASN A 98 -8.36 -12.80 -26.61
CA ASN A 98 -8.83 -11.72 -27.48
C ASN A 98 -7.84 -11.33 -28.59
N ASN A 99 -6.82 -12.16 -28.87
CA ASN A 99 -5.75 -11.85 -29.81
C ASN A 99 -6.17 -11.84 -31.29
N ALA A 100 -7.18 -12.63 -31.67
CA ALA A 100 -7.44 -12.94 -33.06
C ALA A 100 -7.70 -11.74 -33.99
N MET A 101 -8.44 -10.73 -33.52
CA MET A 101 -8.71 -9.52 -34.29
C MET A 101 -7.46 -8.69 -34.55
N GLY A 102 -6.65 -8.48 -33.52
CA GLY A 102 -5.40 -7.71 -33.62
C GLY A 102 -4.38 -8.40 -34.54
N ILE A 103 -4.30 -9.73 -34.49
CA ILE A 103 -3.43 -10.53 -35.34
C ILE A 103 -3.90 -10.44 -36.79
N TRP A 104 -5.18 -10.70 -37.03
CA TRP A 104 -5.73 -10.63 -38.40
C TRP A 104 -5.53 -9.25 -39.02
N SER A 105 -5.68 -8.18 -38.27
CA SER A 105 -5.41 -6.81 -38.74
C SER A 105 -3.95 -6.63 -39.21
N LYS A 106 -2.99 -7.28 -38.55
CA LYS A 106 -1.56 -7.28 -38.95
C LYS A 106 -1.30 -8.18 -40.18
N LEU A 107 -2.03 -9.29 -40.28
CA LEU A 107 -1.88 -10.27 -41.38
C LEU A 107 -2.67 -9.94 -42.64
N LYS A 108 -3.54 -8.94 -42.63
CA LYS A 108 -4.46 -8.61 -43.70
C LYS A 108 -3.74 -8.43 -45.05
N GLY A 109 -3.94 -9.40 -45.94
CA GLY A 109 -3.30 -9.45 -47.26
C GLY A 109 -1.95 -10.16 -47.33
N ALA A 110 -1.35 -10.57 -46.19
CA ALA A 110 -0.05 -11.26 -46.17
C ALA A 110 -0.15 -12.78 -45.99
N SER A 111 -1.32 -13.33 -45.59
CA SER A 111 -1.51 -14.77 -45.38
C SER A 111 -2.65 -15.34 -46.20
N ALA A 112 -2.38 -16.40 -46.97
CA ALA A 112 -3.39 -17.18 -47.70
C ALA A 112 -4.19 -18.12 -46.76
N GLU A 113 -3.63 -18.47 -45.61
CA GLU A 113 -4.18 -19.42 -44.64
C GLU A 113 -5.30 -18.79 -43.80
N PHE A 114 -5.09 -17.56 -43.32
CA PHE A 114 -6.04 -16.88 -42.43
C PHE A 114 -6.88 -15.86 -43.22
N LYS A 115 -8.12 -16.23 -43.51
CA LYS A 115 -9.04 -15.42 -44.34
C LYS A 115 -9.84 -14.38 -43.54
N ASN A 116 -9.98 -14.56 -42.23
CA ASN A 116 -10.77 -13.72 -41.33
C ASN A 116 -10.35 -13.94 -39.88
N PRO A 117 -10.76 -13.09 -38.93
CA PRO A 117 -10.39 -13.25 -37.50
C PRO A 117 -10.84 -14.59 -36.89
N LYS A 118 -11.94 -15.17 -37.39
CA LYS A 118 -12.43 -16.47 -36.93
C LYS A 118 -11.47 -17.61 -37.28
N SER A 119 -10.87 -17.59 -38.49
CA SER A 119 -9.84 -18.57 -38.87
C SER A 119 -8.57 -18.41 -38.07
N VAL A 120 -8.18 -17.17 -37.67
CA VAL A 120 -7.07 -16.92 -36.72
C VAL A 120 -7.38 -17.56 -35.38
N GLY A 121 -8.57 -17.33 -34.82
CA GLY A 121 -9.01 -17.95 -33.55
C GLY A 121 -8.99 -19.47 -33.64
N GLN A 122 -9.38 -20.06 -34.75
CA GLN A 122 -9.32 -21.52 -34.98
C GLN A 122 -7.88 -22.03 -35.04
N GLY A 123 -6.97 -21.32 -35.70
CA GLY A 123 -5.54 -21.64 -35.71
C GLY A 123 -4.92 -21.65 -34.31
N ILE A 124 -5.27 -20.65 -33.49
CA ILE A 124 -4.84 -20.58 -32.07
C ILE A 124 -5.34 -21.83 -31.32
N ILE A 125 -6.61 -22.23 -31.45
CA ILE A 125 -7.14 -23.42 -30.77
C ILE A 125 -6.43 -24.69 -31.24
N SER A 126 -6.19 -24.84 -32.55
CA SER A 126 -5.57 -26.04 -33.13
C SER A 126 -4.15 -26.28 -32.66
N ASN A 127 -3.42 -25.22 -32.27
CA ASN A 127 -2.05 -25.28 -31.75
C ASN A 127 -1.98 -25.11 -30.23
N LEU A 128 -3.14 -25.12 -29.52
CA LEU A 128 -3.15 -24.99 -28.08
C LEU A 128 -2.61 -26.28 -27.43
N PRO A 129 -1.59 -26.21 -26.55
CA PRO A 129 -1.09 -27.39 -25.86
C PRO A 129 -2.19 -28.09 -25.02
N PRO A 130 -2.18 -29.43 -24.94
CA PRO A 130 -3.09 -30.15 -24.06
C PRO A 130 -2.94 -29.71 -22.60
N SER A 131 -4.04 -29.53 -21.89
CA SER A 131 -4.05 -29.11 -20.50
C SER A 131 -5.28 -29.64 -19.78
N GLU A 132 -5.10 -30.23 -18.59
CA GLU A 132 -6.20 -30.67 -17.71
C GLU A 132 -7.06 -29.51 -17.21
N MET A 133 -6.52 -28.28 -17.27
CA MET A 133 -7.20 -27.05 -16.87
C MET A 133 -8.38 -26.73 -17.79
N ILE A 134 -8.27 -27.04 -19.11
CA ILE A 134 -9.21 -26.60 -20.12
C ILE A 134 -10.16 -27.77 -20.46
N GLU A 135 -11.45 -27.62 -20.18
CA GLU A 135 -12.48 -28.59 -20.56
C GLU A 135 -13.00 -28.34 -21.98
N SER A 136 -13.14 -27.07 -22.35
CA SER A 136 -13.69 -26.71 -23.67
C SER A 136 -13.12 -25.41 -24.21
N THR A 137 -13.01 -25.34 -25.54
CA THR A 137 -12.70 -24.11 -26.28
C THR A 137 -13.66 -23.93 -27.45
N SER A 138 -14.02 -22.67 -27.75
CA SER A 138 -14.84 -22.34 -28.90
C SER A 138 -14.51 -20.97 -29.47
N VAL A 139 -14.65 -20.81 -30.79
CA VAL A 139 -14.47 -19.49 -31.42
C VAL A 139 -15.83 -18.82 -31.61
N ALA A 140 -16.00 -17.66 -30.99
CA ALA A 140 -17.23 -16.87 -31.08
C ALA A 140 -17.02 -15.51 -31.73
N GLY A 141 -18.08 -14.97 -32.32
CA GLY A 141 -18.09 -13.64 -32.91
C GLY A 141 -16.94 -13.41 -33.89
N PRO A 142 -16.22 -12.29 -33.80
CA PRO A 142 -15.13 -11.94 -34.70
C PRO A 142 -13.80 -12.62 -34.36
N GLY A 143 -13.81 -13.82 -33.77
CA GLY A 143 -12.59 -14.58 -33.47
C GLY A 143 -12.21 -14.66 -31.99
N PHE A 144 -13.08 -14.29 -31.07
CA PHE A 144 -12.86 -14.51 -29.65
C PHE A 144 -12.76 -16.00 -29.32
N VAL A 145 -11.68 -16.41 -28.66
CA VAL A 145 -11.52 -17.79 -28.21
C VAL A 145 -12.04 -17.90 -26.77
N ASN A 146 -13.22 -18.48 -26.62
CA ASN A 146 -13.83 -18.74 -25.31
C ASN A 146 -13.22 -20.00 -24.70
N ILE A 147 -13.07 -20.01 -23.38
CA ILE A 147 -12.40 -21.06 -22.60
C ILE A 147 -13.31 -21.44 -21.45
N GLY A 148 -13.66 -22.74 -21.37
CA GLY A 148 -14.31 -23.35 -20.21
C GLY A 148 -13.30 -24.14 -19.40
N LEU A 149 -13.22 -23.88 -18.08
CA LEU A 149 -12.34 -24.61 -17.18
C LEU A 149 -12.97 -25.91 -16.71
N SER A 150 -12.16 -26.93 -16.55
CA SER A 150 -12.55 -28.22 -15.99
C SER A 150 -12.97 -28.11 -14.52
N SER A 151 -14.19 -28.55 -14.21
CA SER A 151 -14.69 -28.60 -12.83
C SER A 151 -13.85 -29.52 -11.96
N THR A 152 -13.30 -30.60 -12.52
CA THR A 152 -12.40 -31.53 -11.82
C THR A 152 -11.08 -30.84 -11.49
N TRP A 153 -10.46 -30.15 -12.45
CA TRP A 153 -9.23 -29.40 -12.21
C TRP A 153 -9.43 -28.29 -11.17
N MET A 154 -10.56 -27.54 -11.24
CA MET A 154 -10.88 -26.52 -10.24
C MET A 154 -11.00 -27.12 -8.85
N ALA A 155 -11.70 -28.25 -8.70
CA ALA A 155 -11.85 -28.95 -7.42
C ALA A 155 -10.49 -29.40 -6.87
N GLN A 156 -9.61 -29.95 -7.71
CA GLN A 156 -8.26 -30.35 -7.34
C GLN A 156 -7.40 -29.15 -6.93
N SER A 157 -7.49 -28.01 -7.63
CA SER A 157 -6.78 -26.78 -7.29
C SER A 157 -7.19 -26.26 -5.91
N ILE A 158 -8.51 -26.28 -5.59
CA ILE A 158 -9.02 -25.89 -4.27
C ILE A 158 -8.56 -26.88 -3.19
N GLN A 159 -8.62 -28.19 -3.46
CA GLN A 159 -8.15 -29.22 -2.55
C GLN A 159 -6.66 -29.06 -2.25
N ASN A 160 -5.85 -28.79 -3.27
CA ASN A 160 -4.41 -28.54 -3.14
C ASN A 160 -4.11 -27.30 -2.28
N MET A 161 -4.86 -26.23 -2.46
CA MET A 161 -4.77 -25.03 -1.62
C MET A 161 -5.10 -25.35 -0.15
N LEU A 162 -6.13 -26.16 0.13
CA LEU A 162 -6.47 -26.57 1.49
C LEU A 162 -5.39 -27.42 2.14
N SER A 163 -4.70 -28.28 1.37
CA SER A 163 -3.68 -29.20 1.86
C SER A 163 -2.32 -28.53 2.05
N ASN A 164 -1.93 -27.62 1.14
CA ASN A 164 -0.59 -27.01 1.09
C ASN A 164 -0.59 -25.55 1.50
N GLY A 165 -1.75 -24.97 1.84
CA GLY A 165 -1.91 -23.59 2.27
C GLY A 165 -2.15 -22.61 1.13
N ILE A 166 -2.74 -21.46 1.47
CA ILE A 166 -3.11 -20.43 0.49
C ILE A 166 -1.90 -19.72 -0.16
N GLY A 167 -0.70 -19.88 0.41
CA GLY A 167 0.54 -19.42 -0.20
C GLY A 167 0.81 -20.01 -1.59
N THR A 168 0.27 -21.22 -1.89
CA THR A 168 0.35 -21.84 -3.21
C THR A 168 -0.37 -21.04 -4.31
N TRP A 169 -1.31 -20.17 -3.92
CA TRP A 169 -2.04 -19.28 -4.81
C TRP A 169 -1.47 -17.86 -4.85
N ALA A 170 -0.33 -17.60 -4.23
CA ALA A 170 0.27 -16.29 -4.30
C ALA A 170 0.67 -15.94 -5.74
N PRO A 171 0.30 -14.76 -6.26
CA PRO A 171 0.66 -14.36 -7.61
C PRO A 171 2.17 -14.12 -7.72
N LEU A 172 2.72 -14.26 -8.92
CA LEU A 172 4.10 -13.97 -9.24
C LEU A 172 4.20 -12.55 -9.81
N LEU A 173 4.92 -11.67 -9.12
CA LEU A 173 5.16 -10.31 -9.57
C LEU A 173 6.61 -10.16 -10.06
N PRO A 174 6.86 -9.29 -11.06
CA PRO A 174 8.22 -9.11 -11.59
C PRO A 174 9.14 -8.31 -10.66
N ALA A 175 8.60 -7.58 -9.67
CA ALA A 175 9.40 -6.82 -8.71
C ALA A 175 9.78 -7.71 -7.53
N SER A 176 11.08 -7.79 -7.22
CA SER A 176 11.60 -8.59 -6.10
C SER A 176 11.73 -7.77 -4.82
N ARG A 177 12.14 -6.50 -4.94
CA ARG A 177 12.41 -5.60 -3.81
C ARG A 177 11.62 -4.32 -3.95
N VAL A 178 10.63 -4.13 -3.08
CA VAL A 178 9.69 -3.00 -3.15
C VAL A 178 9.78 -2.15 -1.90
N LEU A 179 9.88 -0.84 -2.07
CA LEU A 179 9.79 0.12 -0.98
C LEU A 179 8.45 0.83 -1.05
N VAL A 180 7.69 0.78 0.05
CA VAL A 180 6.41 1.52 0.19
C VAL A 180 6.58 2.59 1.25
N ASP A 181 6.53 3.84 0.82
CA ASP A 181 6.61 5.03 1.65
C ASP A 181 5.19 5.54 1.94
N PHE A 182 4.78 5.50 3.20
CA PHE A 182 3.42 5.82 3.59
C PHE A 182 3.29 6.30 5.03
N SER A 183 2.15 6.88 5.36
CA SER A 183 1.80 7.58 6.59
C SER A 183 2.52 8.94 6.71
N SER A 184 3.79 8.96 7.01
CA SER A 184 4.73 10.10 6.95
C SER A 184 4.19 11.39 7.61
N PRO A 185 3.77 11.33 8.89
CA PRO A 185 3.26 12.50 9.60
C PRO A 185 4.39 13.47 9.95
N ASN A 186 4.03 14.74 10.16
CA ASN A 186 4.98 15.73 10.66
C ASN A 186 5.09 15.65 12.20
N ILE A 187 6.31 15.80 12.71
CA ILE A 187 6.58 15.89 14.13
C ILE A 187 5.81 17.05 14.78
N ALA A 188 5.36 16.86 16.02
CA ALA A 188 4.55 17.78 16.80
C ALA A 188 3.18 18.13 16.18
N LYS A 189 2.68 17.29 15.28
CA LYS A 189 1.32 17.39 14.75
C LYS A 189 0.59 16.06 14.94
N GLU A 190 -0.68 16.16 15.31
CA GLU A 190 -1.51 14.97 15.46
C GLU A 190 -1.85 14.30 14.13
N MET A 191 -2.00 12.98 14.18
CA MET A 191 -2.50 12.23 13.06
C MET A 191 -4.01 12.47 12.89
N HIS A 192 -4.40 12.72 11.67
CA HIS A 192 -5.79 12.98 11.27
C HIS A 192 -6.23 12.02 10.15
N VAL A 193 -7.48 12.13 9.73
CA VAL A 193 -8.10 11.26 8.72
C VAL A 193 -7.34 11.21 7.38
N GLY A 194 -6.59 12.25 7.02
CA GLY A 194 -5.71 12.21 5.84
C GLY A 194 -4.53 11.25 6.02
N HIS A 195 -3.94 11.21 7.23
CA HIS A 195 -2.90 10.22 7.56
C HIS A 195 -3.47 8.79 7.61
N LEU A 196 -4.74 8.63 8.03
CA LEU A 196 -5.41 7.33 7.98
C LEU A 196 -5.40 6.76 6.56
N ARG A 197 -5.79 7.55 5.55
CA ARG A 197 -5.81 7.07 4.15
C ARG A 197 -4.44 6.59 3.70
N SER A 198 -3.40 7.40 3.90
CA SER A 198 -2.02 7.02 3.56
C SER A 198 -1.62 5.71 4.27
N THR A 199 -1.91 5.62 5.58
CA THR A 199 -1.51 4.49 6.42
C THR A 199 -2.17 3.19 5.97
N ILE A 200 -3.50 3.16 5.79
CA ILE A 200 -4.21 1.93 5.44
C ILE A 200 -4.03 1.50 3.99
N ILE A 201 -3.93 2.46 3.06
CA ILE A 201 -3.64 2.15 1.65
C ILE A 201 -2.22 1.58 1.54
N GLY A 202 -1.24 2.24 2.16
CA GLY A 202 0.15 1.80 2.15
C GLY A 202 0.35 0.43 2.79
N ASP A 203 -0.23 0.19 3.96
CA ASP A 203 -0.17 -1.11 4.65
C ASP A 203 -0.81 -2.23 3.81
N THR A 204 -1.97 -1.97 3.21
CA THR A 204 -2.65 -2.94 2.34
C THR A 204 -1.80 -3.29 1.11
N LEU A 205 -1.21 -2.29 0.44
CA LEU A 205 -0.31 -2.52 -0.69
C LEU A 205 0.92 -3.32 -0.26
N ALA A 206 1.52 -2.97 0.88
CA ALA A 206 2.67 -3.69 1.42
C ALA A 206 2.33 -5.18 1.69
N ARG A 207 1.20 -5.46 2.36
CA ARG A 207 0.74 -6.84 2.64
C ARG A 207 0.48 -7.66 1.37
N MET A 208 -0.13 -7.04 0.35
CA MET A 208 -0.37 -7.71 -0.92
C MET A 208 0.94 -8.03 -1.68
N LEU A 209 1.90 -7.11 -1.65
CA LEU A 209 3.21 -7.29 -2.26
C LEU A 209 4.04 -8.36 -1.52
N GLU A 210 4.01 -8.36 -0.18
CA GLU A 210 4.64 -9.40 0.65
C GLU A 210 4.04 -10.79 0.36
N PHE A 211 2.71 -10.88 0.26
CA PHE A 211 2.04 -12.13 -0.12
C PHE A 211 2.44 -12.59 -1.52
N SER A 212 2.76 -11.66 -2.41
CA SER A 212 3.24 -11.94 -3.76
C SER A 212 4.76 -12.16 -3.85
N ASN A 213 5.43 -12.41 -2.71
CA ASN A 213 6.86 -12.70 -2.56
C ASN A 213 7.83 -11.55 -2.84
N ALA A 214 7.39 -10.33 -2.81
CA ALA A 214 8.30 -9.21 -2.80
C ALA A 214 8.89 -9.02 -1.38
N GLU A 215 10.19 -8.72 -1.29
CA GLU A 215 10.80 -8.16 -0.10
C GLU A 215 10.31 -6.71 0.02
N VAL A 216 9.52 -6.38 1.06
CA VAL A 216 8.89 -5.07 1.18
C VAL A 216 9.50 -4.27 2.31
N PHE A 217 10.05 -3.10 1.96
CA PHE A 217 10.49 -2.09 2.93
C PHE A 217 9.35 -1.11 3.20
N ARG A 218 8.84 -1.10 4.42
CA ARG A 218 7.77 -0.21 4.89
C ARG A 218 8.40 1.03 5.49
N ARG A 219 8.35 2.17 4.80
CA ARG A 219 9.02 3.42 5.19
C ARG A 219 8.02 4.43 5.72
N ASN A 220 8.42 5.07 6.83
CA ASN A 220 7.77 6.23 7.38
C ASN A 220 8.72 7.43 7.21
N HIS A 221 8.48 8.24 6.19
CA HIS A 221 9.26 9.44 5.88
C HIS A 221 8.75 10.62 6.71
N VAL A 222 8.95 10.52 8.03
CA VAL A 222 8.47 11.50 9.01
C VAL A 222 9.09 12.88 8.73
N GLY A 223 8.26 13.93 8.76
CA GLY A 223 8.72 15.32 8.68
C GLY A 223 9.39 15.75 9.98
N ASP A 224 10.61 15.31 10.21
CA ASP A 224 11.39 15.52 11.43
C ASP A 224 12.51 16.57 11.26
N TRP A 225 12.48 17.31 10.18
CA TRP A 225 13.45 18.36 9.90
C TRP A 225 12.80 19.62 9.33
N GLY A 226 13.39 20.79 9.62
CA GLY A 226 12.89 22.06 9.06
C GLY A 226 12.90 23.22 10.07
N THR A 227 12.55 24.40 9.57
CA THR A 227 12.61 25.66 10.34
C THR A 227 11.63 25.69 11.52
N GLN A 228 10.55 24.90 11.49
CA GLN A 228 9.60 24.77 12.59
C GLN A 228 10.24 24.26 13.90
N PHE A 229 11.33 23.50 13.82
CA PHE A 229 12.01 22.99 15.00
C PHE A 229 12.66 24.09 15.84
N GLY A 230 13.06 25.19 15.23
CA GLY A 230 13.58 26.33 15.99
C GLY A 230 12.56 26.90 16.97
N MET A 231 11.30 27.11 16.54
CA MET A 231 10.26 27.63 17.43
C MET A 231 9.87 26.59 18.49
N LEU A 232 9.86 25.29 18.14
CA LEU A 232 9.54 24.22 19.10
C LEU A 232 10.62 24.10 20.18
N ILE A 233 11.89 24.08 19.79
CA ILE A 233 13.04 23.99 20.71
C ILE A 233 13.10 25.23 21.61
N GLN A 234 12.95 26.43 21.02
CA GLN A 234 12.97 27.66 21.81
C GLN A 234 11.81 27.73 22.79
N HIS A 235 10.62 27.30 22.37
CA HIS A 235 9.46 27.20 23.26
C HIS A 235 9.67 26.20 24.38
N LEU A 236 10.28 25.03 24.08
CA LEU A 236 10.65 24.02 25.05
C LEU A 236 11.57 24.60 26.14
N PHE A 237 12.65 25.30 25.76
CA PHE A 237 13.60 25.88 26.67
C PHE A 237 13.01 26.96 27.59
N GLU A 238 12.10 27.76 27.08
CA GLU A 238 11.48 28.85 27.84
C GLU A 238 10.31 28.38 28.72
N THR A 239 9.60 27.35 28.29
CA THR A 239 8.46 26.83 29.07
C THR A 239 8.90 25.84 30.12
N PHE A 240 9.98 25.10 29.87
CA PHE A 240 10.49 24.04 30.74
C PHE A 240 11.99 24.23 30.96
N PRO A 241 12.41 24.97 32.01
CA PRO A 241 13.82 25.17 32.31
C PRO A 241 14.63 23.87 32.51
N ASN A 242 13.98 22.80 33.03
CA ASN A 242 14.57 21.49 33.23
C ASN A 242 14.12 20.49 32.15
N TRP A 243 14.08 20.91 30.90
CA TRP A 243 13.58 20.13 29.79
C TRP A 243 14.28 18.78 29.61
N GLU A 244 15.49 18.60 30.09
CA GLU A 244 16.28 17.35 30.06
C GLU A 244 15.62 16.25 30.89
N ASP A 245 15.02 16.62 32.03
CA ASP A 245 14.38 15.70 33.00
C ASP A 245 12.86 15.58 32.81
N ILE A 246 12.30 16.26 31.80
CA ILE A 246 10.85 16.27 31.57
C ILE A 246 10.37 14.89 31.14
N GLY A 247 9.52 14.29 31.97
CA GLY A 247 8.72 13.12 31.59
C GLY A 247 7.75 13.46 30.45
N GLU A 248 7.33 12.44 29.73
CA GLU A 248 6.43 12.56 28.55
C GLU A 248 5.13 13.29 28.87
N GLN A 249 4.60 13.08 30.09
CA GLN A 249 3.36 13.72 30.57
C GLN A 249 3.49 15.23 30.79
N ALA A 250 4.70 15.77 30.87
CA ALA A 250 4.89 17.19 31.17
C ALA A 250 4.75 18.12 29.96
N ILE A 251 5.02 17.64 28.74
CA ILE A 251 4.76 18.41 27.51
C ILE A 251 3.26 18.42 27.19
N GLY A 252 2.51 17.47 27.74
CA GLY A 252 1.06 17.35 27.53
C GLY A 252 0.72 17.09 26.06
N ASP A 253 -0.32 17.77 25.59
CA ASP A 253 -0.75 17.68 24.21
C ASP A 253 0.24 18.38 23.27
N LEU A 254 0.93 17.59 22.44
CA LEU A 254 1.91 18.08 21.46
C LEU A 254 1.33 19.08 20.46
N GLN A 255 0.06 18.95 20.13
CA GLN A 255 -0.60 19.89 19.22
C GLN A 255 -0.83 21.26 19.90
N GLU A 256 -1.22 21.26 21.15
CA GLU A 256 -1.33 22.51 21.93
C GLU A 256 0.04 23.14 22.14
N PHE A 257 1.07 22.35 22.38
CA PHE A 257 2.46 22.81 22.43
C PHE A 257 2.89 23.45 21.10
N TYR A 258 2.57 22.80 19.96
CA TYR A 258 2.83 23.36 18.63
C TYR A 258 2.07 24.67 18.41
N LYS A 259 0.76 24.71 18.70
CA LYS A 259 -0.07 25.90 18.55
C LYS A 259 0.45 27.06 19.40
N ALA A 260 0.82 26.79 20.65
CA ALA A 260 1.39 27.79 21.56
C ALA A 260 2.72 28.35 21.05
N SER A 261 3.63 27.46 20.59
CA SER A 261 4.91 27.88 20.03
C SER A 261 4.73 28.69 18.73
N LYS A 262 3.79 28.28 17.87
CA LYS A 262 3.47 28.97 16.62
C LYS A 262 2.86 30.35 16.87
N LYS A 263 1.92 30.46 17.82
CA LYS A 263 1.33 31.74 18.22
C LYS A 263 2.41 32.72 18.68
N ARG A 264 3.32 32.28 19.55
CA ARG A 264 4.44 33.12 20.01
C ARG A 264 5.36 33.53 18.86
N PHE A 265 5.66 32.61 17.96
CA PHE A 265 6.48 32.89 16.77
C PHE A 265 5.88 33.96 15.87
N ASP A 266 4.54 34.02 15.80
CA ASP A 266 3.82 35.00 14.96
C ASP A 266 3.61 36.34 15.66
N GLU A 267 3.54 36.38 16.98
CA GLU A 267 3.18 37.57 17.78
C GLU A 267 4.36 38.24 18.51
N ASP A 268 5.49 37.52 18.72
CA ASP A 268 6.66 37.99 19.49
C ASP A 268 7.93 37.98 18.63
N ASP A 269 8.33 39.16 18.16
CA ASP A 269 9.50 39.32 17.29
C ASP A 269 10.81 38.86 17.96
N LEU A 270 10.98 39.07 19.27
CA LEU A 270 12.16 38.60 20.01
C LEU A 270 12.19 37.07 20.13
N PHE A 271 11.04 36.45 20.32
CA PHE A 271 10.95 34.99 20.30
C PHE A 271 11.27 34.44 18.90
N LYS A 272 10.77 35.09 17.86
CA LYS A 272 11.04 34.75 16.47
C LYS A 272 12.52 34.78 16.12
N GLU A 273 13.24 35.82 16.54
CA GLU A 273 14.69 35.89 16.37
C GLU A 273 15.41 34.74 17.05
N ARG A 274 15.09 34.47 18.33
CA ARG A 274 15.68 33.32 19.07
C ARG A 274 15.33 31.98 18.45
N ALA A 275 14.12 31.81 17.93
CA ALA A 275 13.70 30.60 17.23
C ALA A 275 14.48 30.40 15.92
N GLN A 276 14.76 31.48 15.18
CA GLN A 276 15.60 31.42 13.99
C GLN A 276 17.06 31.07 14.35
N GLU A 277 17.59 31.62 15.42
CA GLU A 277 18.92 31.25 15.94
C GLU A 277 18.95 29.77 16.36
N ALA A 278 17.89 29.28 17.01
CA ALA A 278 17.78 27.87 17.40
C ALA A 278 17.82 26.91 16.19
N VAL A 279 17.25 27.29 15.04
CA VAL A 279 17.38 26.52 13.79
C VAL A 279 18.85 26.42 13.37
N VAL A 280 19.57 27.55 13.38
CA VAL A 280 20.98 27.60 12.97
C VAL A 280 21.83 26.71 13.89
N ARG A 281 21.61 26.80 15.21
CA ARG A 281 22.33 25.97 16.21
C ARG A 281 22.00 24.47 16.05
N LEU A 282 20.75 24.12 15.79
CA LEU A 282 20.37 22.73 15.49
C LEU A 282 21.10 22.22 14.23
N GLN A 283 21.11 23.03 13.17
CA GLN A 283 21.74 22.66 11.91
C GLN A 283 23.27 22.61 11.99
N SER A 284 23.89 23.46 12.80
CA SER A 284 25.33 23.41 13.07
C SER A 284 25.75 22.21 13.93
N GLY A 285 24.78 21.52 14.52
CA GLY A 285 25.03 20.29 15.29
C GLY A 285 25.32 20.50 16.76
N GLU A 286 24.91 21.62 17.35
CA GLU A 286 25.07 21.88 18.78
C GLU A 286 24.28 20.86 19.60
N ASP A 287 24.96 20.13 20.52
CA ASP A 287 24.42 18.98 21.25
C ASP A 287 23.11 19.32 21.98
N LYS A 288 23.07 20.44 22.70
CA LYS A 288 21.87 20.87 23.44
C LYS A 288 20.62 20.95 22.52
N TYR A 289 20.76 21.52 21.32
CA TYR A 289 19.67 21.70 20.38
C TYR A 289 19.30 20.37 19.68
N ARG A 290 20.30 19.52 19.44
CA ARG A 290 20.07 18.17 18.91
C ARG A 290 19.34 17.29 19.90
N ASP A 291 19.67 17.37 21.18
CA ASP A 291 19.03 16.56 22.22
C ASP A 291 17.59 17.03 22.46
N ALA A 292 17.34 18.35 22.46
CA ALA A 292 15.98 18.89 22.50
C ALA A 292 15.15 18.45 21.29
N TRP A 293 15.73 18.50 20.08
CA TRP A 293 15.10 18.01 18.86
C TRP A 293 14.78 16.52 18.95
N LYS A 294 15.72 15.66 19.36
CA LYS A 294 15.49 14.22 19.56
C LYS A 294 14.31 13.98 20.51
N ARG A 295 14.25 14.71 21.61
CA ARG A 295 13.19 14.57 22.61
C ARG A 295 11.81 14.88 22.05
N ILE A 296 11.67 15.97 21.30
CA ILE A 296 10.42 16.33 20.61
C ILE A 296 10.04 15.24 19.61
N CYS A 297 11.00 14.72 18.85
CA CYS A 297 10.78 13.64 17.89
C CYS A 297 10.34 12.33 18.57
N GLU A 298 10.97 11.95 19.70
CA GLU A 298 10.63 10.74 20.45
C GLU A 298 9.20 10.78 20.97
N ILE A 299 8.78 11.91 21.57
CA ILE A 299 7.41 12.06 22.07
C ILE A 299 6.41 11.95 20.92
N SER A 300 6.65 12.64 19.81
CA SER A 300 5.76 12.54 18.62
C SER A 300 5.68 11.12 18.05
N ARG A 301 6.80 10.41 17.97
CA ARG A 301 6.83 9.03 17.47
C ARG A 301 5.99 8.09 18.32
N ARG A 302 6.04 8.22 19.64
CA ARG A 302 5.21 7.40 20.54
C ARG A 302 3.71 7.61 20.31
N GLU A 303 3.30 8.86 20.10
CA GLU A 303 1.91 9.15 19.74
C GLU A 303 1.51 8.50 18.41
N PHE A 304 2.42 8.49 17.43
CA PHE A 304 2.17 7.80 16.16
C PHE A 304 2.13 6.28 16.34
N ASP A 305 3.02 5.72 17.16
CA ASP A 305 3.10 4.29 17.42
C ASP A 305 1.83 3.76 18.08
N LEU A 306 1.19 4.52 18.99
CA LEU A 306 -0.12 4.17 19.57
C LEU A 306 -1.21 4.01 18.48
N VAL A 307 -1.19 4.84 17.46
CA VAL A 307 -2.13 4.73 16.32
C VAL A 307 -1.75 3.53 15.45
N TYR A 308 -0.47 3.34 15.15
CA TYR A 308 -0.01 2.22 14.32
C TYR A 308 -0.28 0.88 14.98
N GLU A 309 -0.08 0.76 16.29
CA GLU A 309 -0.39 -0.45 17.05
C GLU A 309 -1.89 -0.81 16.94
N ARG A 310 -2.78 0.16 17.16
CA ARG A 310 -4.24 -0.04 17.01
C ARG A 310 -4.65 -0.44 15.60
N LEU A 311 -3.95 0.07 14.59
CA LEU A 311 -4.18 -0.28 13.19
C LEU A 311 -3.44 -1.57 12.78
N GLY A 312 -2.58 -2.14 13.64
CA GLY A 312 -1.74 -3.30 13.31
C GLY A 312 -0.77 -3.02 12.17
N VAL A 313 -0.20 -1.81 12.15
CA VAL A 313 0.73 -1.33 11.11
C VAL A 313 2.13 -1.24 11.70
N HIS A 314 3.12 -1.75 10.97
CA HIS A 314 4.52 -1.67 11.35
C HIS A 314 5.29 -0.88 10.28
N LEU A 315 6.06 0.12 10.73
CA LEU A 315 6.82 1.04 9.87
C LEU A 315 8.24 1.21 10.39
N GLU A 316 9.20 1.26 9.49
CA GLU A 316 10.56 1.69 9.78
C GLU A 316 10.69 3.19 9.51
N VAL A 317 11.07 3.95 10.52
CA VAL A 317 11.22 5.40 10.42
C VAL A 317 12.56 5.74 9.78
N LYS A 318 12.51 6.40 8.61
CA LYS A 318 13.63 7.13 7.99
C LYS A 318 13.09 8.49 7.57
N GLY A 319 13.11 9.43 8.53
CA GLY A 319 12.59 10.78 8.34
C GLY A 319 13.47 11.65 7.43
N GLU A 320 13.04 12.89 7.21
CA GLU A 320 13.77 13.87 6.39
C GLU A 320 15.21 14.05 6.89
N SER A 321 15.41 14.08 8.23
CA SER A 321 16.72 14.26 8.86
C SER A 321 17.74 13.17 8.49
N PHE A 322 17.28 11.94 8.23
CA PHE A 322 18.13 10.81 7.84
C PHE A 322 18.84 11.06 6.51
N TYR A 323 18.19 11.78 5.59
CA TYR A 323 18.72 11.99 4.23
C TYR A 323 19.61 13.23 4.11
N ASN A 324 19.65 14.11 5.11
CA ASN A 324 20.46 15.33 5.08
C ASN A 324 21.93 15.10 4.69
N PRO A 325 22.65 14.08 5.22
CA PRO A 325 24.04 13.85 4.86
C PRO A 325 24.26 13.48 3.38
N TYR A 326 23.23 12.99 2.70
CA TYR A 326 23.30 12.58 1.30
C TYR A 326 23.02 13.74 0.32
N ILE A 327 22.32 14.81 0.76
CA ILE A 327 21.91 15.92 -0.10
C ILE A 327 23.10 16.55 -0.85
N PRO A 328 24.23 16.91 -0.21
CA PRO A 328 25.34 17.56 -0.92
C PRO A 328 25.88 16.71 -2.09
N GLY A 329 26.12 15.41 -1.85
CA GLY A 329 26.65 14.50 -2.86
C GLY A 329 25.68 14.28 -4.01
N VAL A 330 24.38 14.17 -3.72
CA VAL A 330 23.31 14.05 -4.72
C VAL A 330 23.22 15.30 -5.59
N LEU A 331 23.27 16.48 -5.00
CA LEU A 331 23.26 17.74 -5.76
C LEU A 331 24.52 17.94 -6.58
N GLU A 332 25.67 17.49 -6.09
CA GLU A 332 26.93 17.49 -6.86
C GLU A 332 26.83 16.56 -8.08
N GLU A 333 26.29 15.35 -7.92
CA GLU A 333 26.03 14.42 -9.02
C GLU A 333 25.10 15.05 -10.07
N LEU A 334 23.99 15.64 -9.65
CA LEU A 334 23.04 16.29 -10.57
C LEU A 334 23.66 17.51 -11.28
N SER A 335 24.51 18.28 -10.57
CA SER A 335 25.24 19.42 -11.14
C SER A 335 26.27 18.96 -12.18
N SER A 336 27.02 17.89 -11.89
CA SER A 336 28.01 17.32 -12.82
C SER A 336 27.38 16.81 -14.11
N LYS A 337 26.11 16.41 -14.05
CA LYS A 337 25.31 16.01 -15.22
C LYS A 337 24.65 17.19 -15.96
N GLY A 338 24.93 18.43 -15.53
CA GLY A 338 24.38 19.64 -16.14
C GLY A 338 22.86 19.83 -15.94
N LEU A 339 22.29 19.24 -14.88
CA LEU A 339 20.85 19.30 -14.61
C LEU A 339 20.47 20.47 -13.71
N ILE A 340 21.39 21.01 -12.93
CA ILE A 340 21.18 22.11 -12.00
C ILE A 340 21.63 23.42 -12.66
N GLU A 341 20.74 24.39 -12.67
CA GLU A 341 20.97 25.75 -13.19
C GLU A 341 20.70 26.78 -12.09
N GLU A 342 21.32 27.98 -12.22
CA GLU A 342 21.00 29.10 -11.35
C GLU A 342 19.86 29.93 -11.95
N SER A 343 18.85 30.20 -11.15
CA SER A 343 17.70 31.01 -11.54
C SER A 343 17.25 31.87 -10.36
N GLU A 344 17.24 33.18 -10.56
CA GLU A 344 16.82 34.16 -9.56
C GLU A 344 17.49 34.00 -8.18
N GLY A 345 18.77 33.59 -8.15
CA GLY A 345 19.53 33.35 -6.92
C GLY A 345 19.24 32.01 -6.22
N ALA A 346 18.43 31.15 -6.80
CA ALA A 346 18.22 29.79 -6.36
C ALA A 346 18.86 28.78 -7.33
N ARG A 347 19.15 27.55 -6.87
CA ARG A 347 19.57 26.46 -7.75
C ARG A 347 18.36 25.59 -8.06
N VAL A 348 18.10 25.35 -9.33
CA VAL A 348 16.87 24.74 -9.81
C VAL A 348 17.13 23.68 -10.88
N ILE A 349 16.15 22.76 -11.06
CA ILE A 349 16.11 21.84 -12.20
C ILE A 349 14.87 22.17 -13.03
N PHE A 350 15.07 22.57 -14.28
CA PHE A 350 13.96 22.78 -15.22
C PHE A 350 13.42 21.42 -15.72
N ILE A 351 12.12 21.26 -15.65
CA ILE A 351 11.43 20.06 -16.11
C ILE A 351 10.62 20.39 -17.37
N GLU A 352 10.83 19.65 -18.43
CA GLU A 352 10.14 19.84 -19.69
C GLU A 352 8.60 19.80 -19.50
N GLY A 353 7.90 20.78 -20.08
CA GLY A 353 6.45 20.92 -19.96
C GLY A 353 5.95 21.53 -18.64
N GLN A 354 6.85 21.90 -17.71
CA GLN A 354 6.48 22.58 -16.46
C GLN A 354 6.88 24.05 -16.52
N GLN A 355 5.98 24.94 -16.05
CA GLN A 355 6.25 26.39 -16.01
C GLN A 355 7.13 26.77 -14.82
N ILE A 356 7.08 26.02 -13.73
CA ILE A 356 7.81 26.29 -12.49
C ILE A 356 8.93 25.25 -12.37
N PRO A 357 10.20 25.65 -12.14
CA PRO A 357 11.29 24.71 -11.97
C PRO A 357 11.24 24.04 -10.59
N LEU A 358 11.90 22.88 -10.47
CA LEU A 358 12.11 22.19 -9.20
C LEU A 358 13.26 22.87 -8.44
N ILE A 359 12.95 23.60 -7.36
CA ILE A 359 13.96 24.29 -6.56
C ILE A 359 14.68 23.27 -5.67
N VAL A 360 15.99 23.13 -5.83
CA VAL A 360 16.83 22.23 -5.03
C VAL A 360 17.68 22.94 -3.98
N VAL A 361 18.02 24.23 -4.19
CA VAL A 361 18.63 25.10 -3.16
C VAL A 361 17.95 26.45 -3.22
N LYS A 362 17.46 26.91 -2.08
CA LYS A 362 16.82 28.23 -1.95
C LYS A 362 17.83 29.38 -2.07
N ARG A 363 17.34 30.61 -2.22
CA ARG A 363 18.17 31.83 -2.29
C ARG A 363 19.05 32.05 -1.05
N ASP A 364 18.58 31.57 0.11
CA ASP A 364 19.31 31.64 1.38
C ASP A 364 20.35 30.51 1.56
N GLY A 365 20.54 29.66 0.54
CA GLY A 365 21.44 28.50 0.57
C GLY A 365 20.83 27.28 1.26
N GLY A 366 19.63 27.39 1.81
CA GLY A 366 18.96 26.27 2.50
C GLY A 366 18.38 25.25 1.53
N TYR A 367 18.33 24.00 1.96
CA TYR A 367 17.63 22.92 1.26
C TYR A 367 16.11 23.00 1.50
N ASN A 368 15.36 22.36 0.62
CA ASN A 368 13.91 22.19 0.76
C ASN A 368 13.52 20.72 0.59
N TYR A 369 12.22 20.44 0.65
CA TYR A 369 11.70 19.08 0.49
C TYR A 369 12.12 18.41 -0.84
N ALA A 370 12.30 19.18 -1.94
CA ALA A 370 12.75 18.60 -3.20
C ALA A 370 14.18 18.03 -3.11
N SER A 371 15.08 18.71 -2.38
CA SER A 371 16.44 18.21 -2.14
C SER A 371 16.43 16.92 -1.31
N THR A 372 15.59 16.89 -0.26
CA THR A 372 15.43 15.74 0.61
C THR A 372 14.83 14.56 -0.16
N ASP A 373 13.79 14.79 -0.98
CA ASP A 373 13.14 13.74 -1.76
C ASP A 373 14.06 13.16 -2.86
N LEU A 374 14.86 14.02 -3.52
CA LEU A 374 15.88 13.53 -4.47
C LEU A 374 16.96 12.70 -3.77
N ALA A 375 17.42 13.13 -2.58
CA ALA A 375 18.37 12.35 -1.80
C ALA A 375 17.78 11.04 -1.29
N ALA A 376 16.51 11.05 -0.85
CA ALA A 376 15.79 9.86 -0.46
C ALA A 376 15.61 8.89 -1.63
N LEU A 377 15.22 9.36 -2.80
CA LEU A 377 15.09 8.54 -4.00
C LEU A 377 16.44 7.93 -4.41
N TRP A 378 17.51 8.73 -4.43
CA TRP A 378 18.85 8.26 -4.72
C TRP A 378 19.30 7.15 -3.76
N TYR A 379 19.08 7.34 -2.45
CA TYR A 379 19.42 6.37 -1.41
C TYR A 379 18.65 5.05 -1.59
N ARG A 380 17.34 5.14 -1.81
CA ARG A 380 16.45 3.99 -2.03
C ARG A 380 16.83 3.17 -3.27
N LEU A 381 17.27 3.83 -4.33
CA LEU A 381 17.73 3.17 -5.55
C LEU A 381 19.16 2.62 -5.43
N ASN A 382 20.10 3.39 -4.85
CA ASN A 382 21.52 3.07 -4.90
C ASN A 382 22.02 2.30 -3.67
N VAL A 383 21.43 2.53 -2.50
CA VAL A 383 21.84 1.86 -1.25
C VAL A 383 20.88 0.72 -0.91
N GLU A 384 19.60 0.97 -0.90
CA GLU A 384 18.59 -0.07 -0.59
C GLU A 384 18.28 -0.97 -1.80
N LYS A 385 18.69 -0.57 -3.01
CA LYS A 385 18.52 -1.37 -4.25
C LYS A 385 17.07 -1.76 -4.53
N ALA A 386 16.15 -0.82 -4.29
CA ALA A 386 14.75 -1.06 -4.54
C ALA A 386 14.45 -1.12 -6.06
N ASP A 387 13.73 -2.17 -6.48
CA ASP A 387 13.24 -2.31 -7.86
C ASP A 387 12.02 -1.41 -8.08
N TRP A 388 11.17 -1.26 -7.07
CA TRP A 388 9.96 -0.46 -7.15
C TRP A 388 9.80 0.39 -5.89
N ILE A 389 9.67 1.71 -6.06
CA ILE A 389 9.43 2.64 -4.98
C ILE A 389 8.03 3.23 -5.14
N ILE A 390 7.19 3.03 -4.14
CA ILE A 390 5.78 3.43 -4.12
C ILE A 390 5.60 4.49 -3.04
N TYR A 391 5.12 5.67 -3.42
CA TYR A 391 4.83 6.78 -2.51
C TYR A 391 3.31 6.94 -2.36
N VAL A 392 2.80 6.84 -1.13
CA VAL A 392 1.37 6.89 -0.84
C VAL A 392 1.04 8.21 -0.15
N THR A 393 0.63 9.22 -0.92
CA THR A 393 0.37 10.57 -0.42
C THR A 393 -0.92 11.17 -1.01
N ASP A 394 -1.33 12.35 -0.52
CA ASP A 394 -2.45 13.10 -1.08
C ASP A 394 -2.24 13.42 -2.58
N VAL A 395 -3.29 13.30 -3.38
CA VAL A 395 -3.23 13.56 -4.83
C VAL A 395 -2.79 14.98 -5.17
N GLY A 396 -2.96 15.94 -4.27
CA GLY A 396 -2.50 17.32 -4.45
C GLY A 396 -0.97 17.44 -4.59
N GLN A 397 -0.21 16.43 -4.15
CA GLN A 397 1.25 16.38 -4.30
C GLN A 397 1.72 15.82 -5.65
N SER A 398 0.81 15.40 -6.55
CA SER A 398 1.15 14.73 -7.81
C SER A 398 2.13 15.51 -8.69
N LEU A 399 2.02 16.84 -8.73
CA LEU A 399 2.94 17.68 -9.50
C LEU A 399 4.36 17.55 -8.98
N HIS A 400 4.56 17.63 -7.66
CA HIS A 400 5.86 17.47 -7.03
C HIS A 400 6.50 16.13 -7.38
N PHE A 401 5.75 15.03 -7.24
CA PHE A 401 6.21 13.68 -7.62
C PHE A 401 6.56 13.60 -9.10
N THR A 402 5.75 14.15 -9.98
CA THR A 402 6.02 14.21 -11.43
C THR A 402 7.35 14.93 -11.71
N MET A 403 7.59 16.03 -11.03
CA MET A 403 8.79 16.83 -11.24
C MET A 403 10.07 16.12 -10.80
N PHE A 404 10.12 15.59 -9.57
CA PHE A 404 11.35 14.95 -9.10
C PHE A 404 11.57 13.56 -9.72
N PHE A 405 10.52 12.81 -10.11
CA PHE A 405 10.68 11.61 -10.94
C PHE A 405 11.24 11.94 -12.33
N SER A 406 10.83 13.04 -12.94
CA SER A 406 11.39 13.51 -14.21
C SER A 406 12.85 13.93 -14.08
N ALA A 407 13.21 14.60 -12.98
CA ALA A 407 14.61 14.91 -12.67
C ALA A 407 15.45 13.62 -12.52
N ALA A 408 14.94 12.62 -11.81
CA ALA A 408 15.60 11.33 -11.63
C ALA A 408 15.79 10.54 -12.94
N LYS A 409 14.81 10.60 -13.86
CA LYS A 409 14.95 10.02 -15.21
C LYS A 409 16.04 10.73 -16.00
N ARG A 410 16.04 12.05 -16.04
CA ARG A 410 17.10 12.84 -16.69
C ARG A 410 18.48 12.59 -16.09
N ALA A 411 18.55 12.29 -14.80
CA ALA A 411 19.78 11.89 -14.12
C ALA A 411 20.23 10.46 -14.47
N GLY A 412 19.42 9.69 -15.20
CA GLY A 412 19.70 8.29 -15.54
C GLY A 412 19.50 7.33 -14.36
N TRP A 413 18.81 7.74 -13.28
CA TRP A 413 18.52 6.87 -12.14
C TRP A 413 17.31 5.96 -12.41
N LEU A 414 16.43 6.37 -13.32
CA LEU A 414 15.23 5.64 -13.72
C LEU A 414 15.23 5.46 -15.26
N PRO A 415 14.68 4.37 -15.80
CA PRO A 415 14.58 4.16 -17.24
C PRO A 415 13.59 5.14 -17.90
N ASP A 416 13.89 5.58 -19.13
CA ASP A 416 13.19 6.67 -19.81
C ASP A 416 11.75 6.35 -20.26
N SER A 417 11.44 5.14 -20.69
CA SER A 417 10.22 4.95 -21.48
C SER A 417 9.49 3.62 -21.36
N ASN A 418 9.95 2.68 -20.55
CA ASN A 418 9.27 1.38 -20.44
C ASN A 418 8.57 1.23 -19.09
N ILE A 419 7.23 1.28 -19.09
CA ILE A 419 6.41 1.10 -17.87
C ILE A 419 6.69 -0.24 -17.16
N LYS A 420 7.17 -1.25 -17.90
CA LYS A 420 7.54 -2.57 -17.38
C LYS A 420 9.00 -2.65 -16.91
N ALA A 421 9.82 -1.62 -17.17
CA ALA A 421 11.23 -1.64 -16.80
C ALA A 421 11.45 -1.27 -15.33
N PHE A 422 12.45 -1.89 -14.72
CA PHE A 422 12.92 -1.61 -13.36
C PHE A 422 14.31 -0.96 -13.38
N PRO A 423 14.66 -0.14 -12.38
CA PRO A 423 13.81 0.29 -11.27
C PRO A 423 12.70 1.25 -11.71
N LYS A 424 11.59 1.27 -10.97
CA LYS A 424 10.48 2.20 -11.24
C LYS A 424 9.97 2.89 -9.99
N THR A 425 9.30 4.03 -10.20
CA THR A 425 8.62 4.80 -9.15
C THR A 425 7.14 4.92 -9.44
N SER A 426 6.32 4.98 -8.39
CA SER A 426 4.88 5.19 -8.52
C SER A 426 4.39 6.14 -7.43
N HIS A 427 3.59 7.13 -7.81
CA HIS A 427 2.84 7.95 -6.86
C HIS A 427 1.42 7.39 -6.73
N VAL A 428 1.09 6.88 -5.57
CA VAL A 428 -0.24 6.41 -5.17
C VAL A 428 -0.98 7.57 -4.52
N GLY A 429 -1.45 8.48 -5.37
CA GLY A 429 -2.27 9.60 -4.92
C GLY A 429 -3.64 9.14 -4.44
N PHE A 430 -4.18 9.78 -3.41
CA PHE A 430 -5.53 9.52 -2.91
C PHE A 430 -6.33 10.81 -2.73
N GLY A 431 -7.66 10.70 -2.88
CA GLY A 431 -8.60 11.82 -2.74
C GLY A 431 -8.92 12.17 -1.28
N LEU A 432 -9.87 13.06 -1.07
CA LEU A 432 -10.26 13.57 0.24
C LEU A 432 -11.33 12.70 0.90
N VAL A 433 -11.32 12.67 2.23
CA VAL A 433 -12.44 12.25 3.04
C VAL A 433 -13.33 13.46 3.31
N LEU A 434 -14.60 13.33 2.99
CA LEU A 434 -15.60 14.40 3.10
C LEU A 434 -16.56 14.13 4.26
N GLY A 435 -17.07 15.19 4.86
CA GLY A 435 -18.19 15.14 5.78
C GLY A 435 -19.52 15.08 5.03
N SER A 436 -20.62 14.98 5.76
CA SER A 436 -21.99 15.00 5.22
C SER A 436 -22.36 16.30 4.49
N ASP A 437 -21.62 17.37 4.77
CA ASP A 437 -21.74 18.68 4.09
C ASP A 437 -20.97 18.79 2.77
N GLY A 438 -20.31 17.70 2.34
CA GLY A 438 -19.49 17.64 1.13
C GLY A 438 -18.15 18.39 1.23
N LYS A 439 -17.79 18.91 2.40
CA LYS A 439 -16.49 19.54 2.66
C LYS A 439 -15.53 18.53 3.30
N ARG A 440 -14.24 18.89 3.38
CA ARG A 440 -13.25 18.06 4.07
C ARG A 440 -13.76 17.69 5.47
N PHE A 441 -13.69 16.43 5.84
CA PHE A 441 -14.19 15.92 7.10
C PHE A 441 -13.54 16.62 8.30
N ARG A 442 -14.36 17.22 9.16
CA ARG A 442 -13.96 18.01 10.34
C ARG A 442 -14.91 17.74 11.51
N THR A 443 -14.47 18.08 12.72
CA THR A 443 -15.34 18.14 13.91
C THR A 443 -16.41 19.23 13.78
N ARG A 444 -17.41 19.22 14.66
CA ARG A 444 -18.41 20.30 14.74
C ARG A 444 -17.80 21.67 15.04
N SER A 445 -16.65 21.70 15.72
CA SER A 445 -15.86 22.91 16.01
C SER A 445 -14.99 23.38 14.81
N SER A 446 -15.13 22.76 13.64
CA SER A 446 -14.32 23.01 12.43
C SER A 446 -12.86 22.58 12.53
N GLU A 447 -12.49 21.84 13.56
CA GLU A 447 -11.16 21.24 13.71
C GLU A 447 -11.05 19.94 12.91
N VAL A 448 -9.82 19.54 12.61
CA VAL A 448 -9.53 18.25 11.95
C VAL A 448 -9.79 17.12 12.95
N VAL A 449 -10.53 16.09 12.55
CA VAL A 449 -10.83 14.94 13.42
C VAL A 449 -9.54 14.19 13.74
N ARG A 450 -9.24 14.05 15.02
CA ARG A 450 -8.10 13.25 15.52
C ARG A 450 -8.33 11.77 15.19
N LEU A 451 -7.30 11.12 14.70
CA LEU A 451 -7.43 9.72 14.29
C LEU A 451 -7.74 8.78 15.45
N VAL A 452 -7.16 9.06 16.62
CA VAL A 452 -7.44 8.31 17.85
C VAL A 452 -8.91 8.36 18.22
N GLU A 453 -9.52 9.55 18.24
CA GLU A 453 -10.94 9.76 18.57
C GLU A 453 -11.87 9.03 17.57
N LEU A 454 -11.51 9.04 16.28
CA LEU A 454 -12.25 8.33 15.25
C LEU A 454 -12.25 6.81 15.49
N LEU A 455 -11.11 6.25 15.87
CA LEU A 455 -10.98 4.83 16.19
C LEU A 455 -11.73 4.46 17.48
N ASP A 456 -11.68 5.32 18.51
CA ASP A 456 -12.43 5.11 19.74
C ASP A 456 -13.94 5.10 19.50
N GLU A 457 -14.45 6.05 18.72
CA GLU A 457 -15.88 6.13 18.40
C GLU A 457 -16.33 4.89 17.59
N ALA A 458 -15.51 4.45 16.60
CA ALA A 458 -15.80 3.25 15.84
C ALA A 458 -15.87 1.99 16.72
N LYS A 459 -14.92 1.82 17.63
CA LYS A 459 -14.90 0.72 18.61
C LYS A 459 -16.11 0.77 19.54
N ASN A 460 -16.41 1.94 20.13
CA ASN A 460 -17.48 2.10 21.11
C ASN A 460 -18.86 1.82 20.48
N ARG A 461 -19.13 2.32 19.26
CA ARG A 461 -20.35 1.99 18.52
C ARG A 461 -20.46 0.51 18.20
N SER A 462 -19.36 -0.11 17.76
CA SER A 462 -19.33 -1.55 17.47
C SER A 462 -19.60 -2.37 18.72
N LYS A 463 -19.05 -1.97 19.88
CA LYS A 463 -19.29 -2.64 21.16
C LYS A 463 -20.76 -2.54 21.58
N ALA A 464 -21.35 -1.36 21.47
CA ALA A 464 -22.76 -1.14 21.82
C ALA A 464 -23.71 -2.00 20.95
N GLU A 465 -23.47 -2.06 19.64
CA GLU A 465 -24.30 -2.86 18.73
C GLU A 465 -24.09 -4.37 18.96
N LEU A 466 -22.86 -4.81 19.25
CA LEU A 466 -22.56 -6.21 19.59
C LEU A 466 -23.27 -6.63 20.88
N LEU A 467 -23.20 -5.83 21.95
CA LEU A 467 -23.88 -6.09 23.22
C LEU A 467 -25.40 -6.21 23.02
N LYS A 468 -26.02 -5.26 22.32
CA LYS A 468 -27.44 -5.29 22.01
C LYS A 468 -27.86 -6.60 21.33
N ARG A 469 -27.12 -7.06 20.32
CA ARG A 469 -27.39 -8.33 19.61
C ARG A 469 -27.25 -9.56 20.49
N LEU A 470 -26.25 -9.57 21.37
CA LEU A 470 -26.02 -10.68 22.28
C LEU A 470 -27.11 -10.75 23.35
N GLU A 471 -27.59 -9.61 23.84
CA GLU A 471 -28.73 -9.53 24.74
C GLU A 471 -30.02 -10.02 24.04
N GLU A 472 -30.33 -9.51 22.85
CA GLU A 472 -31.52 -9.92 22.07
C GLU A 472 -31.51 -11.42 21.73
N SER A 473 -30.34 -12.01 21.52
CA SER A 473 -30.19 -13.44 21.22
C SER A 473 -30.03 -14.33 22.47
N GLY A 474 -29.97 -13.75 23.67
CA GLY A 474 -29.77 -14.45 24.95
C GLY A 474 -28.37 -15.09 25.08
N LYS A 475 -27.37 -14.66 24.32
CA LYS A 475 -26.02 -15.25 24.27
C LYS A 475 -24.97 -14.46 25.02
N LEU A 476 -25.32 -13.37 25.69
CA LEU A 476 -24.34 -12.52 26.37
C LEU A 476 -23.51 -13.30 27.41
N ALA A 477 -24.13 -14.24 28.12
CA ALA A 477 -23.44 -15.08 29.12
C ALA A 477 -22.38 -16.05 28.52
N GLU A 478 -22.35 -16.23 27.20
CA GLU A 478 -21.33 -17.04 26.51
C GLU A 478 -20.06 -16.26 26.18
N TRP A 479 -19.99 -14.98 26.55
CA TRP A 479 -18.91 -14.07 26.19
C TRP A 479 -18.23 -13.48 27.41
N THR A 480 -16.90 -13.41 27.38
CA THR A 480 -16.11 -12.67 28.37
C THR A 480 -15.97 -11.21 27.94
N ASP A 481 -15.69 -10.34 28.92
CA ASP A 481 -15.44 -8.91 28.63
C ASP A 481 -14.27 -8.70 27.65
N GLU A 482 -13.22 -9.55 27.75
CA GLU A 482 -12.08 -9.51 26.87
C GLU A 482 -12.44 -9.90 25.43
N GLU A 483 -13.27 -10.94 25.24
CA GLU A 483 -13.78 -11.33 23.91
C GLU A 483 -14.64 -10.25 23.29
N LEU A 484 -15.50 -9.60 24.09
CA LEU A 484 -16.33 -8.48 23.65
C LEU A 484 -15.47 -7.30 23.19
N GLU A 485 -14.45 -6.94 23.97
CA GLU A 485 -13.56 -5.83 23.65
C GLU A 485 -12.76 -6.09 22.38
N LYS A 486 -12.11 -7.25 22.26
CA LYS A 486 -11.35 -7.65 21.06
C LYS A 486 -12.23 -7.72 19.81
N THR A 487 -13.46 -8.23 19.95
CA THR A 487 -14.38 -8.32 18.83
C THR A 487 -14.87 -6.94 18.40
N ALA A 488 -15.17 -6.06 19.36
CA ALA A 488 -15.55 -4.68 19.07
C ALA A 488 -14.44 -3.90 18.38
N GLU A 489 -13.18 -4.09 18.78
CA GLU A 489 -12.00 -3.54 18.11
C GLU A 489 -11.86 -4.05 16.67
N ALA A 490 -11.95 -5.37 16.49
CA ALA A 490 -11.86 -5.99 15.16
C ALA A 490 -12.93 -5.45 14.21
N ILE A 491 -14.19 -5.33 14.68
CA ILE A 491 -15.30 -4.80 13.89
C ILE A 491 -15.11 -3.30 13.64
N GLY A 492 -14.82 -2.51 14.66
CA GLY A 492 -14.72 -1.05 14.57
C GLY A 492 -13.56 -0.61 13.67
N TYR A 493 -12.37 -1.10 13.94
CA TYR A 493 -11.19 -0.77 13.13
C TYR A 493 -11.28 -1.35 11.73
N GLY A 494 -11.82 -2.58 11.60
CA GLY A 494 -12.08 -3.19 10.30
C GLY A 494 -13.07 -2.38 9.46
N ALA A 495 -14.13 -1.84 10.09
CA ALA A 495 -15.11 -1.00 9.41
C ALA A 495 -14.51 0.31 8.90
N VAL A 496 -13.65 0.98 9.69
CA VAL A 496 -12.94 2.19 9.28
C VAL A 496 -12.02 1.91 8.08
N LYS A 497 -11.21 0.84 8.16
CA LYS A 497 -10.31 0.46 7.07
C LYS A 497 -11.07 0.14 5.78
N TYR A 498 -12.07 -0.72 5.88
CA TYR A 498 -12.84 -1.17 4.73
C TYR A 498 -13.64 -0.05 4.06
N ALA A 499 -14.21 0.86 4.86
CA ALA A 499 -14.96 2.00 4.33
C ALA A 499 -14.11 2.90 3.42
N ASP A 500 -12.82 3.00 3.69
CA ASP A 500 -11.87 3.71 2.82
C ASP A 500 -11.44 2.84 1.63
N LEU A 501 -10.91 1.63 1.91
CA LEU A 501 -10.28 0.75 0.93
C LEU A 501 -11.22 0.25 -0.18
N LYS A 502 -12.52 0.14 0.09
CA LYS A 502 -13.52 -0.27 -0.92
C LYS A 502 -13.75 0.75 -2.02
N ASN A 503 -13.38 2.00 -1.80
CA ASN A 503 -13.49 3.06 -2.80
C ASN A 503 -12.23 3.11 -3.66
N ASN A 504 -12.39 3.49 -4.94
CA ASN A 504 -11.22 3.81 -5.73
C ASN A 504 -10.44 4.95 -5.02
N ARG A 505 -9.15 4.73 -4.76
CA ARG A 505 -8.32 5.67 -3.99
C ARG A 505 -8.29 7.09 -4.55
N LEU A 506 -8.45 7.26 -5.86
CA LEU A 506 -8.47 8.58 -6.53
C LEU A 506 -9.77 9.36 -6.28
N THR A 507 -10.84 8.69 -5.83
CA THR A 507 -12.11 9.35 -5.57
C THR A 507 -12.18 9.89 -4.14
N ASN A 508 -12.91 11.00 -3.97
CA ASN A 508 -13.34 11.44 -2.66
C ASN A 508 -14.49 10.54 -2.17
N TYR A 509 -14.58 10.31 -0.87
CA TYR A 509 -15.74 9.63 -0.30
C TYR A 509 -16.26 10.34 0.95
N THR A 510 -17.54 10.17 1.24
CA THR A 510 -18.17 10.72 2.43
C THR A 510 -18.07 9.74 3.59
N PHE A 511 -17.48 10.18 4.71
CA PHE A 511 -17.36 9.40 5.92
C PHE A 511 -18.70 9.39 6.69
N SER A 512 -19.16 8.20 7.07
CA SER A 512 -20.35 8.02 7.89
C SER A 512 -20.23 6.77 8.75
N PHE A 513 -20.27 6.93 10.07
CA PHE A 513 -20.30 5.80 11.00
C PHE A 513 -21.48 4.87 10.77
N ASP A 514 -22.66 5.41 10.50
CA ASP A 514 -23.89 4.64 10.31
C ASP A 514 -23.81 3.77 9.05
N GLN A 515 -23.18 4.29 7.99
CA GLN A 515 -22.99 3.52 6.76
C GLN A 515 -21.91 2.44 6.90
N MET A 516 -20.77 2.76 7.52
CA MET A 516 -19.65 1.81 7.61
C MET A 516 -19.88 0.68 8.62
N LEU A 517 -20.67 0.94 9.66
CA LEU A 517 -21.03 -0.03 10.70
C LEU A 517 -22.32 -0.81 10.38
N ASN A 518 -22.93 -0.58 9.22
CA ASN A 518 -24.11 -1.30 8.80
C ASN A 518 -23.78 -2.79 8.54
N ASP A 519 -24.63 -3.67 9.04
CA ASP A 519 -24.50 -5.13 8.85
C ASP A 519 -25.00 -5.64 7.48
N LYS A 520 -25.46 -4.74 6.62
CA LYS A 520 -25.95 -5.01 5.27
C LYS A 520 -25.16 -4.22 4.24
N GLY A 521 -25.05 -4.80 3.05
CA GLY A 521 -24.35 -4.19 1.92
C GLY A 521 -22.82 -4.38 1.99
N ASN A 522 -22.09 -3.59 1.20
CA ASN A 522 -20.65 -3.70 1.08
C ASN A 522 -19.92 -3.01 2.25
N THR A 523 -19.86 -3.70 3.40
CA THR A 523 -19.24 -3.24 4.66
C THR A 523 -18.38 -4.35 5.28
N ALA A 524 -17.38 -3.97 6.08
CA ALA A 524 -16.60 -4.96 6.84
C ALA A 524 -17.48 -5.76 7.81
N VAL A 525 -18.47 -5.13 8.42
CA VAL A 525 -19.38 -5.79 9.36
C VAL A 525 -20.12 -6.95 8.69
N TYR A 526 -20.68 -6.71 7.50
CA TYR A 526 -21.33 -7.75 6.70
C TYR A 526 -20.37 -8.91 6.39
N LEU A 527 -19.15 -8.58 5.97
CA LEU A 527 -18.13 -9.58 5.58
C LEU A 527 -17.63 -10.39 6.77
N LEU A 528 -17.38 -9.75 7.91
CA LEU A 528 -16.98 -10.42 9.14
C LEU A 528 -18.08 -11.35 9.65
N TYR A 529 -19.36 -10.93 9.53
CA TYR A 529 -20.50 -11.78 9.88
C TYR A 529 -20.67 -12.95 8.92
N ALA A 530 -20.44 -12.74 7.61
CA ALA A 530 -20.43 -13.83 6.64
C ALA A 530 -19.36 -14.88 6.99
N HIS A 531 -18.14 -14.46 7.32
CA HIS A 531 -17.08 -15.36 7.78
C HIS A 531 -17.45 -16.12 9.07
N ALA A 532 -17.94 -15.42 10.09
CA ALA A 532 -18.35 -16.04 11.35
C ALA A 532 -19.48 -17.05 11.15
N ARG A 533 -20.40 -16.82 10.19
CA ARG A 533 -21.45 -17.76 9.79
C ARG A 533 -20.84 -19.02 9.18
N ILE A 534 -19.86 -18.89 8.29
CA ILE A 534 -19.15 -20.07 7.72
C ILE A 534 -18.50 -20.89 8.84
N CYS A 535 -17.79 -20.24 9.76
CA CYS A 535 -17.22 -20.91 10.92
C CYS A 535 -18.26 -21.60 11.79
N SER A 536 -19.45 -21.02 11.95
CA SER A 536 -20.58 -21.64 12.68
C SER A 536 -21.14 -22.88 11.97
N ILE A 537 -21.23 -22.87 10.63
CA ILE A 537 -21.66 -24.03 9.83
C ILE A 537 -20.70 -25.20 10.04
N ILE A 538 -19.39 -24.93 9.95
CA ILE A 538 -18.35 -25.95 10.16
C ILE A 538 -18.45 -26.52 11.58
N ARG A 539 -18.55 -25.68 12.61
CA ARG A 539 -18.71 -26.16 14.00
C ARG A 539 -19.97 -27.00 14.21
N LYS A 540 -21.09 -26.61 13.62
CA LYS A 540 -22.37 -27.32 13.73
C LYS A 540 -22.35 -28.73 13.09
N SER A 541 -21.45 -28.98 12.14
CA SER A 541 -21.29 -30.31 11.53
C SER A 541 -20.73 -31.34 12.52
N GLY A 542 -20.04 -30.88 13.58
CA GLY A 542 -19.34 -31.75 14.54
C GLY A 542 -18.18 -32.55 13.93
N LYS A 543 -17.75 -32.21 12.70
CA LYS A 543 -16.64 -32.88 12.00
C LYS A 543 -15.34 -32.09 12.15
N GLU A 544 -14.23 -32.83 12.32
CA GLU A 544 -12.89 -32.23 12.35
C GLU A 544 -12.43 -31.90 10.92
N ILE A 545 -12.32 -30.61 10.63
CA ILE A 545 -12.03 -30.13 9.26
C ILE A 545 -10.65 -30.60 8.77
N GLU A 546 -9.66 -30.70 9.67
CA GLU A 546 -8.32 -31.17 9.33
C GLU A 546 -8.28 -32.64 8.88
N ASP A 547 -9.18 -33.46 9.40
CA ASP A 547 -9.33 -34.85 8.94
C ASP A 547 -10.05 -34.91 7.59
N LEU A 548 -11.05 -34.02 7.38
CA LEU A 548 -11.72 -33.90 6.10
C LEU A 548 -10.77 -33.43 4.98
N LYS A 549 -9.84 -32.53 5.27
CA LYS A 549 -8.81 -32.09 4.30
C LYS A 549 -7.94 -33.25 3.80
N LYS A 550 -7.66 -34.23 4.65
CA LYS A 550 -6.83 -35.43 4.32
C LYS A 550 -7.60 -36.52 3.58
N THR A 551 -8.84 -36.76 3.96
CA THR A 551 -9.63 -37.93 3.51
C THR A 551 -10.73 -37.59 2.53
N GLY A 552 -11.24 -36.37 2.58
CA GLY A 552 -12.34 -35.90 1.76
C GLY A 552 -11.89 -35.43 0.36
N ARG A 553 -12.87 -35.29 -0.54
CA ARG A 553 -12.67 -34.76 -1.88
C ARG A 553 -13.72 -33.70 -2.18
N ILE A 554 -13.31 -32.66 -2.87
CA ILE A 554 -14.19 -31.62 -3.38
C ILE A 554 -14.77 -32.10 -4.72
N VAL A 555 -16.10 -31.93 -4.87
CA VAL A 555 -16.83 -32.16 -6.12
C VAL A 555 -17.68 -30.92 -6.38
N LEU A 556 -17.57 -30.34 -7.56
CA LEU A 556 -18.31 -29.16 -7.99
C LEU A 556 -19.47 -29.59 -8.91
N GLY A 557 -20.42 -30.36 -8.37
CA GLY A 557 -21.52 -30.96 -9.12
C GLY A 557 -22.71 -30.04 -9.33
N HIS A 558 -23.00 -29.12 -8.40
CA HIS A 558 -24.06 -28.13 -8.54
C HIS A 558 -23.55 -26.84 -9.18
N ALA A 559 -24.40 -26.13 -9.89
CA ALA A 559 -24.03 -24.89 -10.59
C ALA A 559 -23.45 -23.83 -9.62
N ASP A 560 -24.06 -23.66 -8.43
CA ASP A 560 -23.57 -22.69 -7.45
C ASP A 560 -22.27 -23.13 -6.76
N GLU A 561 -22.02 -24.45 -6.63
CA GLU A 561 -20.71 -24.98 -6.19
C GLU A 561 -19.62 -24.63 -7.21
N ARG A 562 -19.91 -24.81 -8.50
CA ARG A 562 -18.99 -24.47 -9.59
C ARG A 562 -18.72 -22.96 -9.66
N ILE A 563 -19.75 -22.11 -9.51
CA ILE A 563 -19.64 -20.66 -9.52
C ILE A 563 -18.77 -20.19 -8.33
N LEU A 564 -18.99 -20.75 -7.15
CA LEU A 564 -18.17 -20.46 -5.97
C LEU A 564 -16.73 -20.94 -6.16
N GLY A 565 -16.52 -22.17 -6.64
CA GLY A 565 -15.20 -22.73 -6.94
C GLY A 565 -14.41 -21.89 -7.95
N LEU A 566 -15.06 -21.46 -9.05
CA LEU A 566 -14.46 -20.58 -10.05
C LEU A 566 -14.04 -19.24 -9.42
N HIS A 567 -14.85 -18.67 -8.54
CA HIS A 567 -14.50 -17.41 -7.88
C HIS A 567 -13.34 -17.59 -6.91
N LEU A 568 -13.28 -18.69 -6.17
CA LEU A 568 -12.17 -18.99 -5.27
C LEU A 568 -10.83 -19.04 -6.01
N ILE A 569 -10.72 -19.77 -7.11
CA ILE A 569 -9.46 -19.89 -7.87
C ILE A 569 -9.03 -18.57 -8.53
N ARG A 570 -9.93 -17.61 -8.69
CA ARG A 570 -9.64 -16.25 -9.18
C ARG A 570 -9.01 -15.33 -8.13
N PHE A 571 -8.83 -15.80 -6.90
CA PHE A 571 -8.22 -14.99 -5.82
C PHE A 571 -6.86 -14.42 -6.23
N ALA A 572 -5.96 -15.26 -6.76
CA ALA A 572 -4.61 -14.86 -7.14
C ALA A 572 -4.60 -13.75 -8.21
N GLU A 573 -5.45 -13.85 -9.23
CA GLU A 573 -5.50 -12.83 -10.29
C GLU A 573 -6.04 -11.48 -9.80
N ASN A 574 -6.96 -11.48 -8.80
CA ASN A 574 -7.45 -10.24 -8.20
C ASN A 574 -6.37 -9.58 -7.32
N VAL A 575 -5.57 -10.36 -6.61
CA VAL A 575 -4.39 -9.83 -5.88
C VAL A 575 -3.35 -9.31 -6.87
N GLU A 576 -3.06 -10.03 -7.94
CA GLU A 576 -2.15 -9.59 -9.00
C GLU A 576 -2.59 -8.27 -9.63
N GLU A 577 -3.88 -8.13 -9.94
CA GLU A 577 -4.46 -6.90 -10.48
C GLU A 577 -4.38 -5.74 -9.49
N ALA A 578 -4.72 -5.99 -8.23
CA ALA A 578 -4.64 -5.00 -7.16
C ALA A 578 -3.19 -4.50 -6.96
N CYS A 579 -2.19 -5.39 -7.00
CA CYS A 579 -0.78 -5.04 -6.91
C CYS A 579 -0.29 -4.28 -8.14
N THR A 580 -0.65 -4.74 -9.34
CA THR A 580 -0.17 -4.16 -10.60
C THR A 580 -0.70 -2.74 -10.79
N ASN A 581 -1.98 -2.51 -10.45
CA ASN A 581 -2.65 -1.22 -10.60
C ASN A 581 -2.56 -0.36 -9.32
N LEU A 582 -2.02 -0.89 -8.22
CA LEU A 582 -1.97 -0.25 -6.91
C LEU A 582 -3.37 0.20 -6.45
N LEU A 583 -4.37 -0.70 -6.59
CA LEU A 583 -5.79 -0.47 -6.32
C LEU A 583 -6.34 -1.47 -5.29
N PRO A 584 -6.30 -1.16 -3.99
CA PRO A 584 -6.86 -2.02 -2.93
C PRO A 584 -8.35 -2.35 -3.09
N ASN A 585 -9.14 -1.46 -3.72
CA ASN A 585 -10.57 -1.69 -3.91
C ASN A 585 -10.88 -2.95 -4.75
N VAL A 586 -9.99 -3.38 -5.64
CA VAL A 586 -10.13 -4.63 -6.40
C VAL A 586 -10.28 -5.83 -5.45
N LEU A 587 -9.48 -5.88 -4.39
CA LEU A 587 -9.57 -6.94 -3.39
C LEU A 587 -10.85 -6.84 -2.53
N CYS A 588 -11.30 -5.62 -2.24
CA CYS A 588 -12.57 -5.40 -1.53
C CYS A 588 -13.78 -5.86 -2.36
N GLU A 589 -13.80 -5.55 -3.64
CA GLU A 589 -14.83 -5.98 -4.58
C GLU A 589 -14.85 -7.51 -4.71
N TYR A 590 -13.67 -8.11 -4.88
CA TYR A 590 -13.52 -9.58 -4.90
C TYR A 590 -14.08 -10.25 -3.63
N LEU A 591 -13.75 -9.72 -2.45
CA LEU A 591 -14.20 -10.27 -1.16
C LEU A 591 -15.72 -10.14 -0.97
N TYR A 592 -16.29 -9.02 -1.38
CA TYR A 592 -17.74 -8.81 -1.35
C TYR A 592 -18.48 -9.79 -2.28
N ASP A 593 -17.98 -9.94 -3.50
CA ASP A 593 -18.49 -10.89 -4.49
C ASP A 593 -18.36 -12.35 -4.00
N LEU A 594 -17.26 -12.69 -3.31
CA LEU A 594 -17.08 -14.02 -2.70
C LEU A 594 -18.19 -14.30 -1.68
N SER A 595 -18.51 -13.32 -0.84
CA SER A 595 -19.56 -13.43 0.17
C SER A 595 -20.96 -13.59 -0.45
N ASP A 596 -21.24 -12.92 -1.58
CA ASP A 596 -22.50 -13.07 -2.32
C ASP A 596 -22.61 -14.48 -2.94
N LYS A 597 -21.55 -14.95 -3.59
CA LYS A 597 -21.53 -16.30 -4.19
C LYS A 597 -21.63 -17.40 -3.14
N PHE A 598 -20.98 -17.22 -1.99
CA PHE A 598 -21.15 -18.13 -0.86
C PHE A 598 -22.60 -18.14 -0.34
N SER A 599 -23.24 -16.96 -0.24
CA SER A 599 -24.62 -16.88 0.22
C SER A 599 -25.59 -17.61 -0.72
N ARG A 600 -25.39 -17.52 -2.04
CA ARG A 600 -26.16 -18.27 -3.05
C ARG A 600 -25.94 -19.77 -2.94
N PHE A 601 -24.67 -20.20 -2.85
CA PHE A 601 -24.32 -21.60 -2.64
C PHE A 601 -25.01 -22.16 -1.38
N TYR A 602 -24.95 -21.44 -0.26
CA TYR A 602 -25.55 -21.88 1.00
C TYR A 602 -27.08 -21.92 0.96
N ALA A 603 -27.72 -21.07 0.17
CA ALA A 603 -29.16 -21.06 -0.03
C ALA A 603 -29.66 -22.23 -0.92
N SER A 604 -28.86 -22.65 -1.90
CA SER A 604 -29.26 -23.67 -2.88
C SER A 604 -28.74 -25.08 -2.54
N CYS A 605 -27.66 -25.17 -1.73
CA CYS A 605 -27.00 -26.43 -1.41
C CYS A 605 -27.01 -26.68 0.10
N GLN A 606 -27.80 -27.65 0.56
CA GLN A 606 -27.76 -28.08 1.97
C GLN A 606 -26.35 -28.63 2.29
N VAL A 607 -25.66 -28.05 3.28
CA VAL A 607 -24.31 -28.47 3.67
C VAL A 607 -24.38 -29.63 4.66
N VAL A 608 -24.86 -29.38 5.88
CA VAL A 608 -24.91 -30.38 6.94
C VAL A 608 -26.05 -31.38 6.70
N GLY A 609 -25.76 -32.68 6.80
CA GLY A 609 -26.73 -33.75 6.62
C GLY A 609 -27.06 -34.08 5.17
N SER A 610 -26.34 -33.57 4.18
CA SER A 610 -26.49 -33.94 2.76
C SER A 610 -25.57 -35.12 2.39
N ALA A 611 -25.81 -35.75 1.25
CA ALA A 611 -24.91 -36.76 0.70
C ALA A 611 -23.53 -36.19 0.34
N GLU A 612 -23.46 -34.90 -0.03
CA GLU A 612 -22.25 -34.19 -0.40
C GLU A 612 -21.64 -33.39 0.77
N GLU A 613 -22.03 -33.68 2.02
CA GLU A 613 -21.63 -32.92 3.21
C GLU A 613 -20.13 -32.72 3.30
N THR A 614 -19.30 -33.75 3.10
CA THR A 614 -17.84 -33.64 3.14
C THR A 614 -17.30 -32.67 2.12
N SER A 615 -17.74 -32.77 0.87
CA SER A 615 -17.34 -31.87 -0.21
C SER A 615 -17.74 -30.41 0.06
N ARG A 616 -18.97 -30.20 0.53
CA ARG A 616 -19.53 -28.88 0.85
C ARG A 616 -18.89 -28.24 2.07
N LEU A 617 -18.53 -29.04 3.10
CA LEU A 617 -17.76 -28.54 4.24
C LEU A 617 -16.34 -28.11 3.82
N LEU A 618 -15.67 -28.87 2.96
CA LEU A 618 -14.38 -28.47 2.40
C LEU A 618 -14.49 -27.19 1.56
N LEU A 619 -15.57 -26.99 0.82
CA LEU A 619 -15.82 -25.77 0.06
C LEU A 619 -16.11 -24.58 1.00
N CYS A 620 -16.83 -24.81 2.13
CA CYS A 620 -16.99 -23.81 3.20
C CYS A 620 -15.64 -23.42 3.79
N GLU A 621 -14.77 -24.39 4.12
CA GLU A 621 -13.43 -24.09 4.67
C GLU A 621 -12.56 -23.36 3.66
N ALA A 622 -12.56 -23.76 2.39
CA ALA A 622 -11.84 -23.05 1.34
C ALA A 622 -12.29 -21.58 1.24
N THR A 623 -13.59 -21.34 1.33
CA THR A 623 -14.15 -19.97 1.35
C THR A 623 -13.66 -19.20 2.58
N ALA A 624 -13.70 -19.80 3.77
CA ALA A 624 -13.21 -19.18 5.00
C ALA A 624 -11.70 -18.88 4.94
N VAL A 625 -10.88 -19.78 4.37
CA VAL A 625 -9.43 -19.58 4.18
C VAL A 625 -9.16 -18.37 3.28
N VAL A 626 -9.85 -18.28 2.14
CA VAL A 626 -9.70 -17.15 1.21
C VAL A 626 -10.18 -15.84 1.84
N MET A 627 -11.33 -15.85 2.55
CA MET A 627 -11.82 -14.65 3.27
C MET A 627 -10.82 -14.18 4.32
N ARG A 628 -10.28 -15.10 5.14
CA ARG A 628 -9.25 -14.78 6.15
C ARG A 628 -8.00 -14.17 5.50
N LYS A 629 -7.58 -14.69 4.34
CA LYS A 629 -6.45 -14.11 3.61
C LYS A 629 -6.79 -12.72 3.09
N CYS A 630 -7.96 -12.48 2.53
CA CYS A 630 -8.40 -11.14 2.12
C CYS A 630 -8.42 -10.16 3.30
N PHE A 631 -8.98 -10.56 4.45
CA PHE A 631 -8.95 -9.73 5.66
C PHE A 631 -7.51 -9.40 6.08
N HIS A 632 -6.63 -10.40 6.12
CA HIS A 632 -5.21 -10.18 6.45
C HIS A 632 -4.56 -9.17 5.50
N LEU A 633 -4.79 -9.31 4.18
CA LEU A 633 -4.24 -8.39 3.18
C LEU A 633 -4.79 -6.96 3.31
N LEU A 634 -6.05 -6.82 3.73
CA LEU A 634 -6.69 -5.52 4.02
C LEU A 634 -6.37 -4.99 5.43
N GLY A 635 -5.54 -5.70 6.20
CA GLY A 635 -5.21 -5.34 7.58
C GLY A 635 -6.39 -5.42 8.55
N ILE A 636 -7.40 -6.26 8.26
CA ILE A 636 -8.61 -6.46 9.06
C ILE A 636 -8.48 -7.74 9.86
N GLN A 637 -8.84 -7.70 11.13
CA GLN A 637 -8.87 -8.88 12.00
C GLN A 637 -10.15 -9.69 11.73
N PRO A 638 -10.06 -11.01 11.43
CA PRO A 638 -11.25 -11.84 11.24
C PRO A 638 -11.95 -12.12 12.57
N VAL A 639 -13.28 -12.26 12.51
CA VAL A 639 -14.12 -12.63 13.65
C VAL A 639 -14.69 -14.02 13.41
N TYR A 640 -14.61 -14.89 14.42
CA TYR A 640 -15.00 -16.30 14.32
C TYR A 640 -16.33 -16.63 14.99
N LYS A 641 -16.80 -15.77 15.88
CA LYS A 641 -18.03 -15.92 16.68
C LYS A 641 -18.74 -14.58 16.73
N ILE A 642 -20.05 -14.58 16.54
CA ILE A 642 -20.95 -13.42 16.71
C ILE A 642 -22.31 -13.90 17.22
#